data_ef929e11ce259e7bda2fec483378044e
#
_entry.id   ef929e11ce259e7bda2fec483378044e
#
_cell.length_a   1.000
_cell.length_b   1.000
_cell.length_c   1.000
_cell.angle_alpha   90.00
_cell.angle_beta   90.00
_cell.angle_gamma   90.00
#
_symmetry.space_group_name_H-M   'P 1'
#
loop_
_entity.id
_entity.type
_entity.pdbx_description
1 polymer ?
#
loop_
_entity_poly.entity_id
_entity_poly.type
_entity_poly.pdbx_seq_one_letter_code
_entity_poly.pdbx_strand_id
1 'polypeptide(L)'
;MKRNSRTYLAALLAVLLASCSTTKHIPDDDQLFIGLKPIQYPDFQEADPHAVTTQEELEAALATEPNGALFGSSYYRTVPYRLWIWNATTDSYGKIKKWLNKSFGKPPVLMSKVNPRLRASVGRSVLHNNGYLHGDVKFEEITQKNPKKVKVAYTVKMDSLFRVDSIAYTKFTPDLKELIDATVDDARIKKGDPFCVSALDGERSRLSSLFRNNGYYYYSSGYASYLADTFGLPYRANLRLQLADSLPEDVLKKWYIGTVSIKMQKTMRETLNDSITSRYFKVFYNGKHSPIRPRVILRNMKMRPRQAYSYDNYIESVQKINSSDVFSSTDFLFTPRPGSDTLDLAVTCTFDKPYDFYIETNFNHRTIGRMGPEAKIGLTWRNALRGAEKIDVNLHGAYEWQTSGDGSEMNSYQYGADASIEFPRIIAPFVRESFKRTKDGKVKRPRTFFSTPTTLLKGSTDIINRPQYYKMHIVTGELSYRWQTSEQSRHEFSPLTLKYQFMNSHTANYEEAIKNYPYLAVTMSDYFIPKMRYTYTFSSVKGSPHPYHWETTIEESGNATALNDVLIQGNGWNQKEKTLFKNPYSQYVRLETDYTKTWPIDSKTQIVGHVNAGVIYSFGNSDDAPFSEKFYVGGANSIRAFTVRSIGPGAFVPAGGKQFSYLTQNGQIKFVANLEYRRRLFGSLYGAAFLDAGNVWNYQNELNDDETVFRTKNFFKQLATGTGLGLRYDLEFLILRIDWGFGLHVPYETSKSGYFNIERFKDMHSLHLAIGYPF
;
A
#
# COMPACT_ATOMS: atom_id res chain seq x y z
N MET A 1 44.37 -12.34 -15.47
CA MET A 1 43.26 -12.79 -16.35
C MET A 1 41.93 -12.03 -16.20
N LYS A 2 41.81 -10.99 -15.36
CA LYS A 2 40.51 -10.23 -15.12
C LYS A 2 40.27 -9.04 -16.09
N ARG A 3 41.21 -8.71 -16.99
CA ARG A 3 41.07 -7.52 -17.86
C ARG A 3 40.40 -7.81 -19.22
N ASN A 4 40.36 -9.07 -19.65
CA ASN A 4 39.83 -9.43 -20.97
C ASN A 4 38.33 -9.75 -20.99
N SER A 5 37.70 -10.06 -19.86
CA SER A 5 36.25 -10.38 -19.85
C SER A 5 35.36 -9.16 -20.14
N ARG A 6 35.78 -7.96 -19.72
CA ARG A 6 35.05 -6.72 -20.01
C ARG A 6 35.14 -6.32 -21.48
N THR A 7 36.28 -6.56 -22.13
CA THR A 7 36.47 -6.34 -23.58
C THR A 7 35.71 -7.35 -24.41
N TYR A 8 35.64 -8.61 -24.01
CA TYR A 8 34.79 -9.60 -24.67
C TYR A 8 33.30 -9.35 -24.51
N LEU A 9 32.86 -8.89 -23.33
CA LEU A 9 31.47 -8.51 -23.08
C LEU A 9 31.09 -7.26 -23.88
N ALA A 10 31.98 -6.26 -23.95
CA ALA A 10 31.78 -5.06 -24.78
C ALA A 10 31.80 -5.36 -26.28
N ALA A 11 32.69 -6.26 -26.73
CA ALA A 11 32.72 -6.71 -28.09
C ALA A 11 31.49 -7.57 -28.47
N LEU A 12 31.02 -8.42 -27.57
CA LEU A 12 29.76 -9.18 -27.73
C LEU A 12 28.56 -8.26 -27.81
N LEU A 13 28.50 -7.24 -26.95
CA LEU A 13 27.46 -6.19 -26.97
C LEU A 13 27.53 -5.36 -28.27
N ALA A 14 28.74 -4.99 -28.73
CA ALA A 14 28.93 -4.24 -29.95
C ALA A 14 28.57 -5.06 -31.23
N VAL A 15 28.85 -6.36 -31.24
CA VAL A 15 28.44 -7.29 -32.32
C VAL A 15 26.94 -7.51 -32.33
N LEU A 16 26.29 -7.59 -31.15
CA LEU A 16 24.83 -7.64 -31.01
C LEU A 16 24.15 -6.34 -31.47
N LEU A 17 24.81 -5.20 -31.31
CA LEU A 17 24.30 -3.89 -31.71
C LEU A 17 24.49 -3.62 -33.22
N ALA A 18 25.47 -4.22 -33.88
CA ALA A 18 25.78 -3.97 -35.27
C ALA A 18 24.95 -4.80 -36.29
N SER A 19 24.26 -5.84 -35.86
CA SER A 19 23.69 -6.87 -36.76
C SER A 19 22.18 -6.82 -36.99
N CYS A 20 21.41 -5.89 -36.41
CA CYS A 20 19.95 -5.99 -36.44
C CYS A 20 19.29 -4.86 -37.23
N SER A 21 18.96 -5.15 -38.50
CA SER A 21 18.01 -4.35 -39.29
C SER A 21 16.63 -4.33 -38.58
N THR A 22 16.15 -3.16 -38.22
CA THR A 22 14.79 -3.00 -37.63
C THR A 22 13.67 -3.17 -38.66
N THR A 23 14.01 -3.23 -39.94
CA THR A 23 13.06 -3.26 -41.07
C THR A 23 13.04 -4.58 -41.82
N LYS A 24 13.71 -5.65 -41.34
CA LYS A 24 13.87 -6.93 -42.02
C LYS A 24 12.54 -7.64 -42.36
N HIS A 25 11.57 -7.57 -41.44
CA HIS A 25 10.28 -8.29 -41.56
C HIS A 25 9.07 -7.34 -41.64
N ILE A 26 9.25 -6.19 -42.28
CA ILE A 26 8.15 -5.27 -42.53
C ILE A 26 7.57 -5.59 -43.90
N PRO A 27 6.23 -5.78 -44.02
CA PRO A 27 5.54 -5.93 -45.30
C PRO A 27 5.87 -4.77 -46.24
N ASP A 28 5.83 -5.03 -47.54
CA ASP A 28 6.19 -4.00 -48.53
C ASP A 28 5.11 -2.91 -48.66
N ASP A 29 3.88 -3.21 -48.28
CA ASP A 29 2.71 -2.35 -48.27
C ASP A 29 2.51 -1.58 -46.98
N ASP A 30 3.40 -1.74 -45.95
CA ASP A 30 3.27 -1.08 -44.65
C ASP A 30 4.60 -0.46 -44.18
N GLN A 31 4.54 0.36 -43.16
CA GLN A 31 5.70 1.09 -42.63
C GLN A 31 5.86 0.88 -41.12
N LEU A 32 7.11 0.87 -40.67
CA LEU A 32 7.47 0.76 -39.26
C LEU A 32 7.23 2.09 -38.54
N PHE A 33 6.35 2.11 -37.56
CA PHE A 33 6.20 3.22 -36.65
C PHE A 33 7.39 3.30 -35.68
N ILE A 34 8.06 4.44 -35.63
CA ILE A 34 9.26 4.65 -34.78
C ILE A 34 9.08 5.69 -33.67
N GLY A 35 7.86 6.15 -33.44
CA GLY A 35 7.48 7.05 -32.35
C GLY A 35 6.79 8.31 -32.83
N LEU A 36 6.32 9.10 -31.86
CA LEU A 36 5.69 10.39 -32.07
C LEU A 36 6.74 11.51 -32.12
N LYS A 37 6.43 12.60 -32.78
CA LYS A 37 7.03 13.90 -32.49
C LYS A 37 6.31 14.52 -31.27
N PRO A 38 6.94 15.46 -30.53
CA PRO A 38 6.25 16.21 -29.49
C PRO A 38 4.95 16.79 -30.02
N ILE A 39 3.85 16.58 -29.29
CA ILE A 39 2.53 17.09 -29.64
C ILE A 39 2.59 18.61 -29.53
N GLN A 40 2.04 19.30 -30.51
CA GLN A 40 1.99 20.74 -30.54
C GLN A 40 0.63 21.23 -30.05
N TYR A 41 0.62 22.22 -29.16
CA TYR A 41 -0.56 22.87 -28.58
C TYR A 41 -0.44 24.39 -28.79
N PRO A 42 -0.86 24.93 -29.93
CA PRO A 42 -0.67 26.36 -30.27
C PRO A 42 -1.39 27.34 -29.35
N ASP A 43 -2.49 26.91 -28.73
CA ASP A 43 -3.41 27.71 -27.91
C ASP A 43 -3.49 27.25 -26.45
N PHE A 44 -2.49 26.51 -25.97
CA PHE A 44 -2.50 25.93 -24.63
C PHE A 44 -2.33 26.99 -23.53
N GLN A 45 -3.18 26.95 -22.51
CA GLN A 45 -3.12 27.79 -21.33
C GLN A 45 -2.66 26.99 -20.11
N GLU A 46 -1.39 27.05 -19.77
CA GLU A 46 -0.78 26.30 -18.67
C GLU A 46 -1.34 26.68 -17.27
N ALA A 47 -1.91 27.87 -17.14
CA ALA A 47 -2.48 28.35 -15.88
C ALA A 47 -3.82 27.69 -15.50
N ASP A 48 -4.51 27.02 -16.44
CA ASP A 48 -5.76 26.33 -16.16
C ASP A 48 -5.51 24.84 -15.80
N PRO A 49 -5.77 24.43 -14.54
CA PRO A 49 -5.60 23.02 -14.13
C PRO A 49 -6.43 22.03 -14.96
N HIS A 50 -7.60 22.45 -15.46
CA HIS A 50 -8.44 21.61 -16.31
C HIS A 50 -7.82 21.40 -17.68
N ALA A 51 -7.17 22.43 -18.26
CA ALA A 51 -6.43 22.31 -19.51
C ALA A 51 -5.27 21.31 -19.37
N VAL A 52 -4.55 21.35 -18.25
CA VAL A 52 -3.45 20.42 -17.96
C VAL A 52 -3.95 18.98 -17.88
N THR A 53 -5.05 18.73 -17.15
CA THR A 53 -5.66 17.39 -17.05
C THR A 53 -6.11 16.88 -18.42
N THR A 54 -6.76 17.74 -19.21
CA THR A 54 -7.20 17.40 -20.58
C THR A 54 -6.02 17.09 -21.50
N GLN A 55 -4.92 17.85 -21.39
CA GLN A 55 -3.68 17.56 -22.13
C GLN A 55 -3.16 16.16 -21.82
N GLU A 56 -3.19 15.74 -20.57
CA GLU A 56 -2.71 14.42 -20.17
C GLU A 56 -3.56 13.29 -20.71
N GLU A 57 -4.87 13.45 -20.66
CA GLU A 57 -5.80 12.48 -21.26
C GLU A 57 -5.58 12.40 -22.77
N LEU A 58 -5.33 13.53 -23.44
CA LEU A 58 -4.99 13.57 -24.86
C LEU A 58 -3.66 12.88 -25.15
N GLU A 59 -2.62 13.18 -24.39
CA GLU A 59 -1.32 12.54 -24.54
C GLU A 59 -1.43 11.01 -24.34
N ALA A 60 -2.23 10.57 -23.38
CA ALA A 60 -2.50 9.14 -23.16
C ALA A 60 -3.28 8.50 -24.32
N ALA A 61 -4.30 9.18 -24.86
CA ALA A 61 -5.11 8.70 -25.98
C ALA A 61 -4.32 8.63 -27.29
N LEU A 62 -3.41 9.58 -27.52
CA LEU A 62 -2.56 9.64 -28.70
C LEU A 62 -1.29 8.79 -28.55
N ALA A 63 -0.93 8.37 -27.34
CA ALA A 63 0.27 7.61 -27.06
C ALA A 63 0.28 6.26 -27.79
N THR A 64 1.44 5.92 -28.37
CA THR A 64 1.69 4.60 -28.96
C THR A 64 3.14 4.25 -28.75
N GLU A 65 3.38 3.19 -28.01
CA GLU A 65 4.72 2.66 -27.77
C GLU A 65 5.36 2.12 -29.07
N PRO A 66 6.49 2.65 -29.53
CA PRO A 66 7.17 2.11 -30.68
C PRO A 66 7.97 0.86 -30.32
N ASN A 67 7.71 -0.26 -31.01
CA ASN A 67 8.62 -1.40 -31.17
C ASN A 67 9.25 -1.98 -29.87
N GLY A 68 8.50 -1.99 -28.76
CA GLY A 68 9.01 -2.48 -27.48
C GLY A 68 10.12 -1.58 -26.91
N ALA A 69 9.90 -0.28 -27.01
CA ALA A 69 10.76 0.73 -26.44
C ALA A 69 11.04 0.48 -24.97
N LEU A 70 12.28 0.65 -24.56
CA LEU A 70 12.64 0.60 -23.14
C LEU A 70 11.91 1.74 -22.42
N PHE A 71 11.29 1.46 -21.27
CA PHE A 71 10.53 2.41 -20.44
C PHE A 71 9.23 2.99 -21.04
N GLY A 72 8.68 2.39 -22.10
CA GLY A 72 7.34 2.68 -22.58
C GLY A 72 7.10 4.08 -23.17
N SER A 73 8.13 4.76 -23.65
CA SER A 73 7.98 6.12 -24.20
C SER A 73 7.51 6.14 -25.63
N SER A 74 6.49 6.95 -25.96
CA SER A 74 6.06 7.20 -27.33
C SER A 74 6.96 8.17 -28.09
N TYR A 75 7.74 9.00 -27.39
CA TYR A 75 8.50 10.12 -27.98
C TYR A 75 9.98 9.84 -28.20
N TYR A 76 10.62 9.08 -27.34
CA TYR A 76 12.05 8.91 -27.34
C TYR A 76 12.50 7.72 -28.19
N ARG A 77 13.62 7.90 -28.90
CA ARG A 77 14.36 6.80 -29.51
C ARG A 77 14.96 5.92 -28.41
N THR A 78 14.18 5.04 -27.88
CA THR A 78 14.71 3.98 -27.05
C THR A 78 15.23 2.86 -27.94
N VAL A 79 16.28 2.18 -27.49
CA VAL A 79 16.86 1.04 -28.21
C VAL A 79 15.78 -0.04 -28.35
N PRO A 80 15.35 -0.41 -29.57
CA PRO A 80 14.26 -1.34 -29.78
C PRO A 80 14.72 -2.80 -29.58
N TYR A 81 15.31 -3.12 -28.42
CA TYR A 81 15.93 -4.40 -28.15
C TYR A 81 14.95 -5.57 -28.28
N ARG A 82 13.67 -5.37 -27.93
CA ARG A 82 12.63 -6.39 -28.05
C ARG A 82 12.30 -6.71 -29.51
N LEU A 83 12.31 -5.69 -30.39
CA LEU A 83 12.17 -5.87 -31.83
C LEU A 83 13.40 -6.57 -32.43
N TRP A 84 14.60 -6.26 -31.94
CA TRP A 84 15.82 -6.95 -32.38
C TRP A 84 15.78 -8.43 -32.02
N ILE A 85 15.38 -8.76 -30.78
CA ILE A 85 15.21 -10.17 -30.38
C ILE A 85 14.17 -10.85 -31.25
N TRP A 86 13.04 -10.20 -31.52
CA TRP A 86 12.00 -10.72 -32.37
C TRP A 86 12.51 -10.99 -33.81
N ASN A 87 13.16 -10.02 -34.44
CA ASN A 87 13.71 -10.13 -35.75
C ASN A 87 14.81 -11.23 -35.87
N ALA A 88 15.60 -11.44 -34.83
CA ALA A 88 16.66 -12.44 -34.77
C ALA A 88 16.15 -13.86 -34.51
N THR A 89 14.94 -14.00 -33.97
CA THR A 89 14.43 -15.29 -33.48
C THR A 89 13.16 -15.77 -34.18
N THR A 90 12.50 -14.91 -34.97
CA THR A 90 11.20 -15.21 -35.61
C THR A 90 11.29 -16.35 -36.64
N ASP A 91 12.35 -16.42 -37.42
CA ASP A 91 12.58 -17.44 -38.47
C ASP A 91 13.21 -18.72 -37.88
N SER A 92 13.35 -18.84 -36.57
CA SER A 92 14.15 -19.91 -35.96
C SER A 92 13.28 -21.04 -35.41
N TYR A 93 13.64 -22.29 -35.70
CA TYR A 93 12.92 -23.50 -35.27
C TYR A 93 13.37 -24.05 -33.90
N GLY A 94 14.48 -23.58 -33.34
CA GLY A 94 15.04 -24.05 -32.06
C GLY A 94 14.18 -23.70 -30.84
N LYS A 95 13.99 -24.63 -29.88
CA LYS A 95 13.16 -24.44 -28.65
C LYS A 95 13.60 -23.23 -27.83
N ILE A 96 14.91 -23.02 -27.67
CA ILE A 96 15.46 -21.87 -26.90
C ILE A 96 15.14 -20.54 -27.59
N LYS A 97 15.32 -20.47 -28.91
CA LYS A 97 15.04 -19.25 -29.68
C LYS A 97 13.54 -18.93 -29.71
N LYS A 98 12.67 -19.96 -29.81
CA LYS A 98 11.22 -19.78 -29.68
C LYS A 98 10.83 -19.27 -28.29
N TRP A 99 11.46 -19.79 -27.24
CA TRP A 99 11.26 -19.32 -25.88
C TRP A 99 11.71 -17.86 -25.71
N LEU A 100 12.90 -17.50 -26.22
CA LEU A 100 13.40 -16.12 -26.22
C LEU A 100 12.48 -15.18 -26.99
N ASN A 101 11.96 -15.59 -28.15
CA ASN A 101 11.01 -14.80 -28.93
C ASN A 101 9.73 -14.54 -28.13
N LYS A 102 9.14 -15.59 -27.55
CA LYS A 102 7.89 -15.50 -26.78
C LYS A 102 8.06 -14.68 -25.50
N SER A 103 9.19 -14.80 -24.81
CA SER A 103 9.42 -14.14 -23.51
C SER A 103 9.90 -12.70 -23.62
N PHE A 104 10.72 -12.39 -24.60
CA PHE A 104 11.43 -11.12 -24.74
C PHE A 104 11.22 -10.42 -26.09
N GLY A 105 10.76 -11.12 -27.12
CA GLY A 105 10.51 -10.55 -28.44
C GLY A 105 9.19 -9.75 -28.47
N LYS A 106 9.16 -8.69 -29.28
CA LYS A 106 7.93 -7.94 -29.60
C LYS A 106 7.91 -7.67 -31.11
N PRO A 107 6.81 -8.01 -31.82
CA PRO A 107 6.71 -7.78 -33.26
C PRO A 107 6.77 -6.28 -33.59
N PRO A 108 7.08 -5.90 -34.85
CA PRO A 108 7.09 -4.51 -35.27
C PRO A 108 5.72 -3.86 -35.13
N VAL A 109 5.71 -2.62 -34.69
CA VAL A 109 4.49 -1.79 -34.65
C VAL A 109 4.36 -1.12 -36.01
N LEU A 110 3.37 -1.56 -36.78
CA LEU A 110 3.12 -1.10 -38.14
C LEU A 110 2.16 0.10 -38.15
N MET A 111 2.26 0.98 -39.16
CA MET A 111 1.41 2.15 -39.30
C MET A 111 -0.06 1.80 -39.47
N SER A 112 -0.39 0.71 -40.13
CA SER A 112 -1.74 0.16 -40.21
C SER A 112 -2.37 -0.10 -38.85
N LYS A 113 -1.57 -0.55 -37.85
CA LYS A 113 -2.03 -0.78 -36.47
C LYS A 113 -2.07 0.51 -35.64
N VAL A 114 -1.23 1.48 -35.90
CA VAL A 114 -1.24 2.78 -35.19
C VAL A 114 -2.47 3.58 -35.57
N ASN A 115 -2.85 3.57 -36.84
CA ASN A 115 -4.00 4.27 -37.39
C ASN A 115 -4.12 5.72 -36.87
N PRO A 116 -3.25 6.65 -37.30
CA PRO A 116 -3.22 8.02 -36.76
C PRO A 116 -4.54 8.77 -36.93
N ARG A 117 -5.28 8.48 -38.02
CA ARG A 117 -6.60 9.07 -38.27
C ARG A 117 -7.62 8.71 -37.20
N LEU A 118 -7.68 7.43 -36.82
CA LEU A 118 -8.58 6.98 -35.73
C LEU A 118 -8.15 7.60 -34.40
N ARG A 119 -6.85 7.65 -34.11
CA ARG A 119 -6.34 8.27 -32.88
C ARG A 119 -6.62 9.76 -32.82
N ALA A 120 -6.49 10.49 -33.92
CA ALA A 120 -6.89 11.90 -34.00
C ALA A 120 -8.38 12.08 -33.74
N SER A 121 -9.24 11.19 -34.23
CA SER A 121 -10.68 11.19 -33.94
C SER A 121 -10.96 10.93 -32.46
N VAL A 122 -10.26 9.96 -31.83
CA VAL A 122 -10.35 9.71 -30.38
C VAL A 122 -9.88 10.93 -29.59
N GLY A 123 -8.76 11.56 -29.98
CA GLY A 123 -8.28 12.79 -29.35
C GLY A 123 -9.28 13.93 -29.44
N ARG A 124 -9.98 14.10 -30.57
CA ARG A 124 -11.07 15.05 -30.71
C ARG A 124 -12.22 14.74 -29.74
N SER A 125 -12.58 13.46 -29.59
CA SER A 125 -13.60 13.08 -28.63
C SER A 125 -13.19 13.37 -27.19
N VAL A 126 -11.90 13.21 -26.84
CA VAL A 126 -11.36 13.60 -25.52
C VAL A 126 -11.54 15.12 -25.30
N LEU A 127 -11.22 15.96 -26.29
CA LEU A 127 -11.45 17.41 -26.19
C LEU A 127 -12.92 17.74 -25.93
N HIS A 128 -13.82 17.19 -26.74
CA HIS A 128 -15.26 17.42 -26.61
C HIS A 128 -15.78 16.93 -25.23
N ASN A 129 -15.36 15.78 -24.78
CA ASN A 129 -15.76 15.22 -23.49
C ASN A 129 -15.28 16.08 -22.30
N ASN A 130 -14.20 16.84 -22.49
CA ASN A 130 -13.65 17.76 -21.51
C ASN A 130 -14.11 19.21 -21.68
N GLY A 131 -15.11 19.46 -22.55
CA GLY A 131 -15.74 20.77 -22.70
C GLY A 131 -15.10 21.70 -23.76
N TYR A 132 -14.12 21.23 -24.51
CA TYR A 132 -13.54 21.95 -25.64
C TYR A 132 -14.30 21.58 -26.93
N LEU A 133 -15.54 22.05 -27.06
CA LEU A 133 -16.47 21.60 -28.10
C LEU A 133 -16.03 21.97 -29.52
N HIS A 134 -15.19 23.00 -29.70
CA HIS A 134 -14.60 23.39 -30.97
C HIS A 134 -13.15 22.88 -31.14
N GLY A 135 -12.68 22.04 -30.20
CA GLY A 135 -11.34 21.46 -30.26
C GLY A 135 -11.15 20.53 -31.46
N ASP A 136 -9.96 20.54 -32.03
CA ASP A 136 -9.60 19.71 -33.18
C ASP A 136 -8.20 19.08 -33.02
N VAL A 137 -8.03 17.91 -33.58
CA VAL A 137 -6.75 17.17 -33.57
C VAL A 137 -6.40 16.82 -35.02
N LYS A 138 -5.28 17.35 -35.49
CA LYS A 138 -4.72 17.06 -36.81
C LYS A 138 -3.50 16.16 -36.66
N PHE A 139 -3.21 15.35 -37.67
CA PHE A 139 -2.04 14.48 -37.70
C PHE A 139 -1.29 14.64 -39.02
N GLU A 140 0.01 14.35 -38.99
CA GLU A 140 0.90 14.32 -40.14
C GLU A 140 1.82 13.10 -40.01
N GLU A 141 1.96 12.36 -41.10
CA GLU A 141 2.89 11.24 -41.20
C GLU A 141 4.21 11.71 -41.79
N ILE A 142 5.30 11.55 -41.06
CA ILE A 142 6.61 12.07 -41.41
C ILE A 142 7.55 10.90 -41.73
N THR A 143 7.69 10.64 -43.02
CA THR A 143 8.63 9.62 -43.50
C THR A 143 10.07 10.03 -43.17
N GLN A 144 10.87 9.08 -42.73
CA GLN A 144 12.27 9.30 -42.38
C GLN A 144 13.18 9.06 -43.58
N LYS A 145 14.53 9.22 -43.41
CA LYS A 145 15.51 8.92 -44.46
C LYS A 145 15.35 7.49 -45.01
N ASN A 146 14.94 6.54 -44.21
CA ASN A 146 14.52 5.22 -44.66
C ASN A 146 13.00 5.24 -44.90
N PRO A 147 12.49 5.04 -46.12
CA PRO A 147 11.06 5.13 -46.45
C PRO A 147 10.18 4.11 -45.74
N LYS A 148 10.75 3.00 -45.26
CA LYS A 148 10.05 2.01 -44.43
C LYS A 148 9.88 2.46 -42.96
N LYS A 149 10.33 3.68 -42.56
CA LYS A 149 10.23 4.21 -41.19
C LYS A 149 9.46 5.52 -41.17
N VAL A 150 8.45 5.59 -40.34
CA VAL A 150 7.56 6.75 -40.20
C VAL A 150 7.44 7.20 -38.74
N LYS A 151 7.35 8.49 -38.51
CA LYS A 151 6.90 9.15 -37.28
C LYS A 151 5.55 9.81 -37.50
N VAL A 152 4.76 9.94 -36.42
CA VAL A 152 3.53 10.72 -36.46
C VAL A 152 3.71 11.99 -35.64
N ALA A 153 3.26 13.12 -36.19
CA ALA A 153 3.12 14.38 -35.49
C ALA A 153 1.63 14.68 -35.30
N TYR A 154 1.27 15.14 -34.11
CA TYR A 154 -0.08 15.63 -33.81
C TYR A 154 -0.03 17.11 -33.47
N THR A 155 -1.02 17.86 -33.99
CA THR A 155 -1.26 19.27 -33.64
C THR A 155 -2.66 19.34 -33.03
N VAL A 156 -2.76 19.74 -31.78
CA VAL A 156 -4.00 19.82 -31.02
C VAL A 156 -4.36 21.31 -30.86
N LYS A 157 -5.51 21.69 -31.39
CA LYS A 157 -6.12 23.00 -31.13
C LYS A 157 -7.22 22.79 -30.09
N MET A 158 -7.06 23.34 -28.88
CA MET A 158 -8.03 23.15 -27.80
C MET A 158 -9.22 24.07 -27.92
N ASP A 159 -8.98 25.34 -28.35
CA ASP A 159 -9.97 26.42 -28.36
C ASP A 159 -10.43 26.79 -26.94
N SER A 160 -11.55 27.50 -26.80
CA SER A 160 -12.04 27.95 -25.49
C SER A 160 -12.88 26.90 -24.78
N LEU A 161 -12.71 26.81 -23.47
CA LEU A 161 -13.44 25.91 -22.61
C LEU A 161 -14.88 26.37 -22.39
N PHE A 162 -15.85 25.50 -22.65
CA PHE A 162 -17.24 25.71 -22.25
C PHE A 162 -17.42 25.49 -20.75
N ARG A 163 -18.13 26.42 -20.08
CA ARG A 163 -18.43 26.35 -18.65
C ARG A 163 -19.93 26.35 -18.40
N VAL A 164 -20.35 25.70 -17.34
CA VAL A 164 -21.75 25.63 -16.91
C VAL A 164 -22.18 27.03 -16.42
N ASP A 165 -23.26 27.59 -16.99
CA ASP A 165 -23.86 28.84 -16.51
C ASP A 165 -25.00 28.59 -15.52
N SER A 166 -25.85 27.59 -15.79
CA SER A 166 -26.92 27.19 -14.91
C SER A 166 -27.25 25.72 -15.03
N ILE A 167 -27.79 25.15 -13.96
CA ILE A 167 -28.33 23.78 -13.96
C ILE A 167 -29.73 23.78 -13.35
N ALA A 168 -30.69 23.15 -14.04
CA ALA A 168 -32.04 22.96 -13.57
C ALA A 168 -32.43 21.46 -13.55
N TYR A 169 -33.12 21.04 -12.52
CA TYR A 169 -33.67 19.69 -12.38
C TYR A 169 -35.17 19.71 -12.66
N THR A 170 -35.60 19.06 -13.75
CA THR A 170 -36.98 19.15 -14.25
C THR A 170 -37.61 17.78 -14.42
N LYS A 171 -38.96 17.73 -14.40
CA LYS A 171 -39.76 16.51 -14.56
C LYS A 171 -39.56 15.45 -13.46
N PHE A 172 -38.86 15.75 -12.36
CA PHE A 172 -38.80 14.85 -11.22
C PHE A 172 -40.08 14.92 -10.40
N THR A 173 -40.51 13.79 -9.84
CA THR A 173 -41.64 13.74 -8.92
C THR A 173 -41.36 14.59 -7.68
N PRO A 174 -42.39 15.07 -6.94
CA PRO A 174 -42.20 15.89 -5.74
C PRO A 174 -41.26 15.27 -4.72
N ASP A 175 -41.41 13.95 -4.45
CA ASP A 175 -40.54 13.21 -3.52
C ASP A 175 -39.06 13.17 -3.96
N LEU A 176 -38.80 12.95 -5.25
CA LEU A 176 -37.45 12.96 -5.80
C LEU A 176 -36.86 14.37 -5.80
N LYS A 177 -37.70 15.37 -6.09
CA LYS A 177 -37.29 16.77 -6.07
C LYS A 177 -36.89 17.23 -4.67
N GLU A 178 -37.64 16.84 -3.65
CA GLU A 178 -37.29 17.11 -2.22
C GLU A 178 -35.91 16.53 -1.86
N LEU A 179 -35.62 15.29 -2.30
CA LEU A 179 -34.32 14.68 -2.09
C LEU A 179 -33.17 15.41 -2.81
N ILE A 180 -33.41 15.88 -4.05
CA ILE A 180 -32.45 16.68 -4.82
C ILE A 180 -32.15 17.98 -4.07
N ASP A 181 -33.22 18.73 -3.69
CA ASP A 181 -33.10 20.04 -3.08
C ASP A 181 -32.44 19.97 -1.70
N ALA A 182 -32.69 18.89 -0.94
CA ALA A 182 -32.02 18.63 0.35
C ALA A 182 -30.51 18.33 0.22
N THR A 183 -30.02 17.97 -0.97
CA THR A 183 -28.63 17.58 -1.24
C THR A 183 -27.99 18.38 -2.36
N VAL A 184 -28.52 19.57 -2.68
CA VAL A 184 -28.03 20.39 -3.80
C VAL A 184 -26.59 20.86 -3.59
N ASP A 185 -26.18 21.05 -2.35
CA ASP A 185 -24.81 21.45 -2.01
C ASP A 185 -23.77 20.38 -2.36
N ASP A 186 -24.18 19.10 -2.40
CA ASP A 186 -23.37 17.96 -2.79
C ASP A 186 -23.32 17.73 -4.30
N ALA A 187 -23.98 18.59 -5.11
CA ALA A 187 -24.01 18.47 -6.56
C ALA A 187 -22.60 18.47 -7.16
N ARG A 188 -22.37 17.52 -8.08
CA ARG A 188 -21.08 17.33 -8.77
C ARG A 188 -20.82 18.37 -9.85
N ILE A 189 -21.85 19.15 -10.21
CA ILE A 189 -21.76 20.22 -11.18
C ILE A 189 -22.34 21.49 -10.58
N LYS A 190 -21.57 22.56 -10.64
CA LYS A 190 -21.94 23.89 -10.14
C LYS A 190 -21.74 24.93 -11.24
N LYS A 191 -22.37 26.08 -11.06
CA LYS A 191 -22.15 27.25 -11.95
C LYS A 191 -20.65 27.59 -11.99
N GLY A 192 -20.10 27.75 -13.20
CA GLY A 192 -18.70 28.07 -13.44
C GLY A 192 -17.80 26.84 -13.68
N ASP A 193 -18.26 25.64 -13.35
CA ASP A 193 -17.50 24.41 -13.58
C ASP A 193 -17.30 24.13 -15.07
N PRO A 194 -16.24 23.40 -15.47
CA PRO A 194 -16.08 22.94 -16.84
C PRO A 194 -17.26 22.09 -17.30
N PHE A 195 -17.72 22.31 -18.51
CA PHE A 195 -18.77 21.49 -19.13
C PHE A 195 -18.17 20.17 -19.62
N CYS A 196 -17.98 19.20 -18.75
CA CYS A 196 -17.36 17.93 -19.10
C CYS A 196 -18.28 16.73 -18.82
N VAL A 197 -18.17 15.71 -19.67
CA VAL A 197 -19.03 14.51 -19.62
C VAL A 197 -18.85 13.77 -18.31
N SER A 198 -17.64 13.70 -17.75
CA SER A 198 -17.36 13.03 -16.49
C SER A 198 -18.11 13.65 -15.30
N ALA A 199 -18.23 15.00 -15.25
CA ALA A 199 -19.00 15.69 -14.22
C ALA A 199 -20.51 15.48 -14.42
N LEU A 200 -20.99 15.52 -15.67
CA LEU A 200 -22.39 15.24 -16.01
C LEU A 200 -22.81 13.83 -15.58
N ASP A 201 -22.02 12.82 -15.91
CA ASP A 201 -22.28 11.43 -15.52
C ASP A 201 -22.07 11.23 -14.01
N GLY A 202 -21.14 11.96 -13.40
CA GLY A 202 -20.96 12.00 -11.96
C GLY A 202 -22.19 12.47 -11.21
N GLU A 203 -22.88 13.51 -11.68
CA GLU A 203 -24.12 14.01 -11.09
C GLU A 203 -25.28 13.04 -11.30
N ARG A 204 -25.44 12.46 -12.50
CA ARG A 204 -26.44 11.40 -12.75
C ARG A 204 -26.24 10.20 -11.84
N SER A 205 -24.98 9.81 -11.62
CA SER A 205 -24.60 8.71 -10.72
C SER A 205 -24.86 9.05 -9.26
N ARG A 206 -24.59 10.29 -8.83
CA ARG A 206 -24.92 10.80 -7.49
C ARG A 206 -26.43 10.71 -7.23
N LEU A 207 -27.26 11.21 -8.15
CA LEU A 207 -28.72 11.12 -8.04
C LEU A 207 -29.22 9.68 -8.05
N SER A 208 -28.64 8.83 -8.88
CA SER A 208 -28.98 7.39 -8.86
C SER A 208 -28.68 6.75 -7.51
N SER A 209 -27.53 7.05 -6.92
CA SER A 209 -27.17 6.57 -5.59
C SER A 209 -28.10 7.14 -4.52
N LEU A 210 -28.39 8.45 -4.57
CA LEU A 210 -29.30 9.13 -3.65
C LEU A 210 -30.68 8.48 -3.66
N PHE A 211 -31.27 8.29 -4.81
CA PHE A 211 -32.62 7.71 -4.92
C PHE A 211 -32.61 6.23 -4.50
N ARG A 212 -31.65 5.45 -4.95
CA ARG A 212 -31.50 4.04 -4.55
C ARG A 212 -31.26 3.86 -3.06
N ASN A 213 -30.62 4.82 -2.40
CA ASN A 213 -30.47 4.82 -0.94
C ASN A 213 -31.77 5.15 -0.20
N ASN A 214 -32.73 5.76 -0.88
CA ASN A 214 -34.04 6.13 -0.33
C ASN A 214 -35.19 5.21 -0.81
N GLY A 215 -34.85 3.99 -1.29
CA GLY A 215 -35.86 2.98 -1.59
C GLY A 215 -36.15 2.76 -3.08
N TYR A 216 -35.68 3.59 -3.99
CA TYR A 216 -35.98 3.49 -5.42
C TYR A 216 -35.08 2.46 -6.09
N TYR A 217 -35.37 1.18 -5.84
CA TYR A 217 -34.51 0.05 -6.24
C TYR A 217 -34.21 0.00 -7.74
N TYR A 218 -35.22 0.19 -8.60
CA TYR A 218 -35.09 0.10 -10.04
C TYR A 218 -34.55 1.39 -10.70
N TYR A 219 -34.34 2.46 -9.93
CA TYR A 219 -33.82 3.69 -10.51
C TYR A 219 -32.39 3.49 -11.03
N SER A 220 -32.13 4.01 -12.22
CA SER A 220 -30.81 4.01 -12.86
C SER A 220 -30.47 5.40 -13.40
N SER A 221 -29.18 5.73 -13.45
CA SER A 221 -28.69 7.01 -14.03
C SER A 221 -29.13 7.22 -15.47
N GLY A 222 -29.42 6.15 -16.24
CA GLY A 222 -29.92 6.21 -17.59
C GLY A 222 -31.34 6.78 -17.76
N TYR A 223 -32.13 6.86 -16.68
CA TYR A 223 -33.48 7.44 -16.73
C TYR A 223 -33.52 8.97 -16.67
N ALA A 224 -32.41 9.61 -16.43
CA ALA A 224 -32.29 11.06 -16.53
C ALA A 224 -31.29 11.45 -17.63
N SER A 225 -31.65 12.46 -18.42
CA SER A 225 -30.83 12.96 -19.53
C SER A 225 -30.63 14.47 -19.44
N TYR A 226 -29.51 14.95 -19.99
CA TYR A 226 -29.26 16.37 -20.09
C TYR A 226 -29.75 16.94 -21.40
N LEU A 227 -30.37 18.11 -21.32
CA LEU A 227 -30.47 19.05 -22.41
C LEU A 227 -29.49 20.18 -22.12
N ALA A 228 -28.59 20.46 -23.06
CA ALA A 228 -27.61 21.51 -22.95
C ALA A 228 -27.87 22.57 -24.04
N ASP A 229 -28.09 23.82 -23.64
CA ASP A 229 -28.11 24.96 -24.54
C ASP A 229 -26.74 25.63 -24.51
N THR A 230 -26.02 25.53 -25.62
CA THR A 230 -24.68 26.13 -25.84
C THR A 230 -24.68 27.30 -26.76
N PHE A 231 -25.85 27.75 -27.22
CA PHE A 231 -26.00 28.86 -28.20
C PHE A 231 -26.34 30.19 -27.54
N GLY A 232 -26.97 30.17 -26.36
CA GLY A 232 -27.45 31.38 -25.71
C GLY A 232 -26.37 32.37 -25.25
N LEU A 233 -25.22 31.84 -24.85
CA LEU A 233 -24.06 32.60 -24.36
C LEU A 233 -22.76 32.02 -24.93
N PRO A 234 -21.78 32.84 -25.31
CA PRO A 234 -20.52 32.32 -25.83
C PRO A 234 -19.75 31.55 -24.78
N TYR A 235 -19.32 30.34 -25.12
CA TYR A 235 -18.56 29.41 -24.28
C TYR A 235 -19.21 29.08 -22.92
N ARG A 236 -20.55 29.12 -22.87
CA ARG A 236 -21.35 28.76 -21.72
C ARG A 236 -22.44 27.78 -22.10
N ALA A 237 -22.79 26.90 -21.15
CA ALA A 237 -23.84 25.92 -21.30
C ALA A 237 -24.90 26.07 -20.21
N ASN A 238 -26.17 26.25 -20.61
CA ASN A 238 -27.31 26.11 -19.69
C ASN A 238 -27.77 24.65 -19.70
N LEU A 239 -27.75 24.02 -18.54
CA LEU A 239 -28.05 22.62 -18.37
C LEU A 239 -29.46 22.41 -17.81
N ARG A 240 -30.16 21.47 -18.36
CA ARG A 240 -31.41 20.96 -17.81
C ARG A 240 -31.31 19.44 -17.70
N LEU A 241 -31.20 18.95 -16.46
CA LEU A 241 -31.32 17.51 -16.20
C LEU A 241 -32.79 17.19 -16.02
N GLN A 242 -33.31 16.34 -16.89
CA GLN A 242 -34.72 15.96 -16.90
C GLN A 242 -34.90 14.45 -16.80
N LEU A 243 -35.94 14.05 -16.07
CA LEU A 243 -36.38 12.66 -16.02
C LEU A 243 -37.08 12.31 -17.34
N ALA A 244 -36.95 11.07 -17.81
CA ALA A 244 -37.65 10.60 -19.01
C ALA A 244 -39.16 10.67 -18.82
N ASP A 245 -39.90 10.98 -19.90
CA ASP A 245 -41.35 11.21 -19.85
C ASP A 245 -42.16 9.95 -19.60
N SER A 246 -41.65 8.77 -19.98
CA SER A 246 -42.36 7.48 -19.84
C SER A 246 -41.46 6.49 -19.13
N LEU A 247 -41.67 6.33 -17.82
CA LEU A 247 -40.98 5.36 -16.99
C LEU A 247 -41.97 4.32 -16.43
N PRO A 248 -41.54 3.07 -16.26
CA PRO A 248 -42.33 2.08 -15.53
C PRO A 248 -42.62 2.58 -14.11
N GLU A 249 -43.85 2.35 -13.62
CA GLU A 249 -44.25 2.76 -12.25
C GLU A 249 -43.32 2.24 -11.18
N ASP A 250 -42.78 1.04 -11.35
CA ASP A 250 -41.85 0.40 -10.42
C ASP A 250 -40.54 1.17 -10.22
N VAL A 251 -40.13 2.00 -11.20
CA VAL A 251 -38.92 2.83 -11.11
C VAL A 251 -39.07 3.98 -10.10
N LEU A 252 -40.29 4.53 -10.05
CA LEU A 252 -40.63 5.67 -9.18
C LEU A 252 -41.29 5.25 -7.85
N LYS A 253 -41.34 3.94 -7.59
CA LYS A 253 -41.90 3.35 -6.37
C LYS A 253 -40.81 3.08 -5.34
N LYS A 254 -41.11 3.35 -4.05
CA LYS A 254 -40.23 2.96 -2.93
C LYS A 254 -40.42 1.49 -2.62
N TRP A 255 -39.31 0.76 -2.54
CA TRP A 255 -39.28 -0.67 -2.25
C TRP A 255 -38.71 -0.96 -0.86
N TYR A 256 -39.29 -1.95 -0.18
CA TYR A 256 -38.93 -2.39 1.16
C TYR A 256 -38.42 -3.82 1.14
N ILE A 257 -37.49 -4.14 2.06
CA ILE A 257 -36.94 -5.49 2.18
C ILE A 257 -37.97 -6.41 2.83
N GLY A 258 -38.27 -7.50 2.17
CA GLY A 258 -39.17 -8.56 2.63
C GLY A 258 -38.44 -9.64 3.42
N THR A 259 -38.71 -10.90 3.06
CA THR A 259 -38.02 -12.05 3.66
C THR A 259 -36.61 -12.16 3.14
N VAL A 260 -35.65 -12.43 4.04
CA VAL A 260 -34.26 -12.70 3.65
C VAL A 260 -34.00 -14.21 3.73
N SER A 261 -33.64 -14.79 2.60
CA SER A 261 -33.22 -16.19 2.50
C SER A 261 -31.72 -16.28 2.22
N ILE A 262 -31.02 -17.15 2.95
CA ILE A 262 -29.58 -17.37 2.79
C ILE A 262 -29.37 -18.81 2.37
N LYS A 263 -28.77 -19.03 1.22
CA LYS A 263 -28.40 -20.34 0.69
C LYS A 263 -26.91 -20.55 0.86
N MET A 264 -26.51 -21.59 1.59
CA MET A 264 -25.12 -21.94 1.85
C MET A 264 -24.77 -23.20 1.09
N GLN A 265 -23.95 -23.10 0.06
CA GLN A 265 -23.63 -24.21 -0.84
C GLN A 265 -22.13 -24.31 -1.11
N LYS A 266 -21.65 -25.52 -1.37
CA LYS A 266 -20.26 -25.78 -1.81
C LYS A 266 -20.11 -25.66 -3.32
N THR A 267 -21.15 -25.99 -4.06
CA THR A 267 -21.22 -25.89 -5.51
C THR A 267 -22.58 -25.36 -5.94
N MET A 268 -22.67 -24.70 -7.09
CA MET A 268 -23.93 -24.11 -7.60
C MET A 268 -25.08 -25.12 -7.80
N ARG A 269 -24.76 -26.41 -7.93
CA ARG A 269 -25.77 -27.48 -8.15
C ARG A 269 -26.03 -28.34 -6.90
N GLU A 270 -25.52 -27.90 -5.74
CA GLU A 270 -25.71 -28.66 -4.50
C GLU A 270 -27.20 -28.63 -4.05
N THR A 271 -27.76 -29.79 -3.73
CA THR A 271 -29.10 -29.88 -3.16
C THR A 271 -29.06 -29.55 -1.68
N LEU A 272 -29.78 -28.51 -1.26
CA LEU A 272 -29.88 -28.07 0.13
C LEU A 272 -31.04 -28.83 0.79
N ASN A 273 -30.76 -29.73 1.71
CA ASN A 273 -31.71 -30.66 2.32
C ASN A 273 -32.15 -30.29 3.73
N ASP A 274 -31.57 -29.24 4.31
CA ASP A 274 -31.91 -28.77 5.65
C ASP A 274 -32.07 -27.25 5.72
N SER A 275 -32.77 -26.74 6.73
CA SER A 275 -33.01 -25.32 6.89
C SER A 275 -33.19 -24.90 8.35
N ILE A 276 -32.83 -23.66 8.63
CA ILE A 276 -33.10 -22.97 9.89
C ILE A 276 -34.03 -21.80 9.57
N THR A 277 -35.22 -21.80 10.15
CA THR A 277 -36.21 -20.74 9.94
C THR A 277 -36.36 -19.90 11.19
N SER A 278 -36.29 -18.58 11.03
CA SER A 278 -36.62 -17.57 12.02
C SER A 278 -37.70 -16.66 11.47
N ARG A 279 -38.28 -15.76 12.27
CA ARG A 279 -39.41 -14.89 11.87
C ARG A 279 -39.16 -14.11 10.54
N TYR A 280 -37.91 -13.72 10.27
CA TYR A 280 -37.57 -12.89 9.10
C TYR A 280 -36.45 -13.45 8.24
N PHE A 281 -35.83 -14.55 8.64
CA PHE A 281 -34.69 -15.14 7.96
C PHE A 281 -34.93 -16.64 7.77
N LYS A 282 -34.58 -17.11 6.58
CA LYS A 282 -34.53 -18.56 6.27
C LYS A 282 -33.11 -18.87 5.79
N VAL A 283 -32.49 -19.88 6.40
CA VAL A 283 -31.13 -20.30 6.04
C VAL A 283 -31.18 -21.73 5.55
N PHE A 284 -30.77 -21.97 4.32
CA PHE A 284 -30.75 -23.29 3.68
C PHE A 284 -29.32 -23.79 3.59
N TYR A 285 -29.09 -25.05 3.88
CA TYR A 285 -27.78 -25.67 3.83
C TYR A 285 -27.90 -27.17 3.60
N ASN A 286 -26.76 -27.86 3.39
CA ASN A 286 -26.69 -29.30 3.28
C ASN A 286 -25.96 -29.91 4.49
N GLY A 287 -26.50 -30.98 5.10
CA GLY A 287 -25.92 -31.73 6.20
C GLY A 287 -26.58 -31.49 7.57
N LYS A 288 -26.14 -32.23 8.59
CA LYS A 288 -26.72 -32.18 9.95
C LYS A 288 -26.57 -30.84 10.67
N HIS A 289 -25.60 -30.03 10.25
CA HIS A 289 -25.31 -28.73 10.87
C HIS A 289 -24.93 -27.72 9.80
N SER A 290 -25.40 -26.48 9.98
CA SER A 290 -25.01 -25.37 9.13
C SER A 290 -23.46 -25.23 9.05
N PRO A 291 -22.86 -25.18 7.84
CA PRO A 291 -21.40 -25.09 7.66
C PRO A 291 -20.76 -23.88 8.34
N ILE A 292 -21.49 -22.77 8.39
CA ILE A 292 -21.12 -21.57 9.15
C ILE A 292 -22.30 -21.17 10.03
N ARG A 293 -22.06 -20.61 11.20
CA ARG A 293 -23.13 -20.13 12.08
C ARG A 293 -23.89 -19.00 11.42
N PRO A 294 -25.21 -19.05 11.26
CA PRO A 294 -25.98 -18.02 10.55
C PRO A 294 -25.75 -16.60 11.07
N ARG A 295 -25.48 -16.45 12.37
CA ARG A 295 -25.17 -15.14 12.99
C ARG A 295 -23.95 -14.45 12.39
N VAL A 296 -22.99 -15.16 11.78
CA VAL A 296 -21.81 -14.58 11.14
C VAL A 296 -22.21 -13.78 9.91
N ILE A 297 -23.08 -14.36 9.07
CA ILE A 297 -23.60 -13.68 7.88
C ILE A 297 -24.56 -12.55 8.29
N LEU A 298 -25.51 -12.85 9.19
CA LEU A 298 -26.52 -11.88 9.64
C LEU A 298 -25.93 -10.65 10.34
N ARG A 299 -24.80 -10.80 11.03
CA ARG A 299 -24.08 -9.68 11.63
C ARG A 299 -23.50 -8.73 10.58
N ASN A 300 -22.97 -9.27 9.51
CA ASN A 300 -22.34 -8.53 8.42
C ASN A 300 -23.37 -7.99 7.41
N MET A 301 -24.61 -8.45 7.47
CA MET A 301 -25.68 -7.98 6.61
C MET A 301 -26.34 -6.72 7.17
N LYS A 302 -26.34 -5.63 6.39
CA LYS A 302 -26.98 -4.35 6.73
C LYS A 302 -28.43 -4.28 6.26
N MET A 303 -28.79 -5.10 5.27
CA MET A 303 -30.15 -5.23 4.78
C MET A 303 -31.04 -5.89 5.85
N ARG A 304 -32.10 -5.22 6.27
CA ARG A 304 -33.00 -5.72 7.31
C ARG A 304 -34.44 -5.76 6.79
N PRO A 305 -35.22 -6.80 7.12
CA PRO A 305 -36.64 -6.86 6.78
C PRO A 305 -37.40 -5.63 7.25
N ARG A 306 -38.34 -5.17 6.46
CA ARG A 306 -39.20 -3.99 6.68
C ARG A 306 -38.49 -2.62 6.62
N GLN A 307 -37.23 -2.57 6.25
CA GLN A 307 -36.54 -1.31 5.95
C GLN A 307 -36.64 -1.00 4.47
N ALA A 308 -36.66 0.29 4.13
CA ALA A 308 -36.54 0.70 2.75
C ALA A 308 -35.22 0.15 2.16
N TYR A 309 -35.24 -0.21 0.89
CA TYR A 309 -34.02 -0.59 0.17
C TYR A 309 -32.99 0.55 0.25
N SER A 310 -31.73 0.20 0.43
CA SER A 310 -30.62 1.14 0.36
C SER A 310 -29.45 0.49 -0.38
N TYR A 311 -28.95 1.17 -1.40
CA TYR A 311 -27.85 0.70 -2.21
C TYR A 311 -26.55 0.61 -1.41
N ASP A 312 -26.29 1.58 -0.55
CA ASP A 312 -25.09 1.58 0.33
C ASP A 312 -25.14 0.41 1.31
N ASN A 313 -26.29 0.14 1.92
CA ASN A 313 -26.45 -1.03 2.78
C ASN A 313 -26.26 -2.36 2.03
N TYR A 314 -26.66 -2.41 0.76
CA TYR A 314 -26.41 -3.56 -0.10
C TYR A 314 -24.91 -3.74 -0.36
N ILE A 315 -24.23 -2.70 -0.84
CA ILE A 315 -22.78 -2.75 -1.13
C ILE A 315 -21.97 -3.07 0.14
N GLU A 316 -22.29 -2.42 1.27
CA GLU A 316 -21.64 -2.71 2.55
C GLU A 316 -21.84 -4.16 3.00
N SER A 317 -23.03 -4.73 2.78
CA SER A 317 -23.32 -6.13 3.09
C SER A 317 -22.48 -7.09 2.24
N VAL A 318 -22.41 -6.83 0.93
CA VAL A 318 -21.59 -7.62 0.00
C VAL A 318 -20.12 -7.57 0.40
N GLN A 319 -19.58 -6.37 0.64
CA GLN A 319 -18.19 -6.17 1.03
C GLN A 319 -17.84 -6.88 2.35
N LYS A 320 -18.70 -6.73 3.38
CA LYS A 320 -18.45 -7.35 4.70
C LYS A 320 -18.59 -8.88 4.70
N ILE A 321 -19.45 -9.43 3.87
CA ILE A 321 -19.57 -10.89 3.76
C ILE A 321 -18.38 -11.44 2.97
N ASN A 322 -17.99 -10.80 1.87
CA ASN A 322 -16.83 -11.23 1.07
C ASN A 322 -15.50 -11.05 1.81
N SER A 323 -15.36 -10.04 2.65
CA SER A 323 -14.15 -9.84 3.46
C SER A 323 -13.89 -10.93 4.51
N SER A 324 -14.81 -11.90 4.66
CA SER A 324 -14.61 -13.05 5.56
C SER A 324 -13.68 -14.14 4.99
N ASP A 325 -13.27 -14.06 3.72
CA ASP A 325 -12.43 -15.03 2.99
C ASP A 325 -12.94 -16.49 3.06
N VAL A 326 -14.21 -16.68 3.40
CA VAL A 326 -14.84 -18.00 3.53
C VAL A 326 -15.61 -18.39 2.26
N PHE A 327 -16.04 -17.39 1.49
CA PHE A 327 -16.85 -17.58 0.30
C PHE A 327 -16.08 -17.20 -0.96
N SER A 328 -16.17 -18.05 -1.98
CA SER A 328 -15.66 -17.77 -3.32
C SER A 328 -16.56 -16.82 -4.10
N SER A 329 -17.87 -16.86 -3.84
CA SER A 329 -18.85 -15.89 -4.37
C SER A 329 -20.01 -15.69 -3.40
N THR A 330 -20.56 -14.48 -3.43
CA THR A 330 -21.84 -14.17 -2.76
C THR A 330 -22.73 -13.40 -3.72
N ASP A 331 -23.89 -13.97 -4.03
CA ASP A 331 -24.84 -13.41 -4.97
C ASP A 331 -26.09 -12.95 -4.24
N PHE A 332 -26.51 -11.71 -4.49
CA PHE A 332 -27.70 -11.09 -3.91
C PHE A 332 -28.77 -10.94 -4.99
N LEU A 333 -29.84 -11.70 -4.88
CA LEU A 333 -30.96 -11.63 -5.78
C LEU A 333 -32.18 -11.03 -5.09
N PHE A 334 -32.64 -9.91 -5.60
CA PHE A 334 -33.87 -9.25 -5.15
C PHE A 334 -35.03 -9.63 -6.08
N THR A 335 -36.08 -10.16 -5.50
CA THR A 335 -37.27 -10.58 -6.24
C THR A 335 -38.50 -9.80 -5.76
N PRO A 336 -39.16 -9.02 -6.63
CA PRO A 336 -40.35 -8.29 -6.25
C PRO A 336 -41.49 -9.27 -5.92
N ARG A 337 -42.22 -8.98 -4.85
CA ARG A 337 -43.40 -9.76 -4.47
C ARG A 337 -44.60 -9.20 -5.24
N PRO A 338 -45.35 -10.05 -6.00
CA PRO A 338 -46.49 -9.59 -6.78
C PRO A 338 -47.51 -8.82 -5.92
N GLY A 339 -47.97 -7.69 -6.43
CA GLY A 339 -49.00 -6.86 -5.78
C GLY A 339 -48.51 -6.13 -4.50
N SER A 340 -47.20 -6.02 -4.30
CA SER A 340 -46.60 -5.39 -3.12
C SER A 340 -45.41 -4.48 -3.48
N ASP A 341 -45.03 -3.63 -2.58
CA ASP A 341 -43.82 -2.79 -2.61
C ASP A 341 -42.59 -3.46 -1.97
N THR A 342 -42.62 -4.79 -1.89
CA THR A 342 -41.69 -5.59 -1.11
C THR A 342 -40.75 -6.38 -2.00
N LEU A 343 -39.45 -6.34 -1.70
CA LEU A 343 -38.40 -7.13 -2.35
C LEU A 343 -37.97 -8.27 -1.42
N ASP A 344 -38.22 -9.50 -1.80
CA ASP A 344 -37.64 -10.65 -1.11
C ASP A 344 -36.17 -10.82 -1.55
N LEU A 345 -35.25 -10.97 -0.57
CA LEU A 345 -33.83 -11.07 -0.79
C LEU A 345 -33.36 -12.51 -0.65
N ALA A 346 -32.77 -13.05 -1.71
CA ALA A 346 -32.06 -14.33 -1.68
C ALA A 346 -30.53 -14.05 -1.75
N VAL A 347 -29.80 -14.49 -0.72
CA VAL A 347 -28.33 -14.40 -0.67
C VAL A 347 -27.77 -15.81 -0.85
N THR A 348 -27.07 -16.04 -1.93
CA THR A 348 -26.40 -17.31 -2.21
C THR A 348 -24.93 -17.19 -1.90
N CYS A 349 -24.46 -17.94 -0.90
CA CYS A 349 -23.08 -17.98 -0.46
C CYS A 349 -22.45 -19.29 -0.90
N THR A 350 -21.49 -19.24 -1.83
CA THR A 350 -20.72 -20.40 -2.28
C THR A 350 -19.40 -20.44 -1.54
N PHE A 351 -19.15 -21.54 -0.79
CA PHE A 351 -17.92 -21.68 -0.02
C PHE A 351 -16.69 -21.80 -0.91
N ASP A 352 -15.60 -21.19 -0.48
CA ASP A 352 -14.27 -21.43 -1.02
C ASP A 352 -13.66 -22.70 -0.42
N LYS A 353 -12.50 -23.10 -0.94
CA LYS A 353 -11.72 -24.21 -0.39
C LYS A 353 -11.35 -23.90 1.07
N PRO A 354 -11.60 -24.83 2.01
CA PRO A 354 -11.35 -24.59 3.42
C PRO A 354 -9.86 -24.57 3.76
N TYR A 355 -9.01 -25.17 2.93
CA TYR A 355 -7.58 -25.25 3.13
C TYR A 355 -6.83 -24.59 1.99
N ASP A 356 -5.77 -23.88 2.37
CA ASP A 356 -4.83 -23.26 1.46
C ASP A 356 -3.40 -23.59 1.89
N PHE A 357 -2.61 -24.13 0.98
CA PHE A 357 -1.23 -24.49 1.22
C PHE A 357 -0.33 -23.65 0.34
N TYR A 358 0.70 -23.05 0.92
CA TYR A 358 1.64 -22.23 0.17
C TYR A 358 3.08 -22.48 0.58
N ILE A 359 3.97 -22.26 -0.38
CA ILE A 359 5.42 -22.25 -0.17
C ILE A 359 5.91 -20.88 -0.64
N GLU A 360 6.62 -20.20 0.23
CA GLU A 360 7.26 -18.92 -0.04
C GLU A 360 8.77 -19.10 0.08
N THR A 361 9.52 -18.60 -0.89
CA THR A 361 10.97 -18.60 -0.87
C THR A 361 11.48 -17.19 -1.09
N ASN A 362 12.35 -16.75 -0.20
CA ASN A 362 12.96 -15.42 -0.21
C ASN A 362 14.47 -15.55 -0.27
N PHE A 363 15.13 -14.55 -0.79
CA PHE A 363 16.56 -14.37 -0.67
C PHE A 363 16.82 -13.04 0.01
N ASN A 364 17.29 -13.09 1.24
CA ASN A 364 17.52 -11.92 2.07
C ASN A 364 18.95 -11.42 1.94
N HIS A 365 19.12 -10.13 1.75
CA HIS A 365 20.40 -9.45 1.83
C HIS A 365 20.29 -8.34 2.88
N ARG A 366 21.11 -8.41 3.92
CA ARG A 366 21.16 -7.40 4.98
C ARG A 366 22.36 -6.50 4.80
N THR A 367 22.20 -5.21 5.03
CA THR A 367 23.24 -4.17 4.88
C THR A 367 24.48 -4.43 5.74
N ILE A 368 24.35 -5.25 6.79
CA ILE A 368 25.44 -5.68 7.67
C ILE A 368 26.31 -6.80 7.07
N GLY A 369 26.26 -7.01 5.76
CA GLY A 369 27.06 -8.01 5.07
C GLY A 369 26.60 -9.44 5.26
N ARG A 370 25.31 -9.67 5.50
CA ARG A 370 24.72 -11.01 5.56
C ARG A 370 23.73 -11.19 4.43
N MET A 371 23.76 -12.38 3.86
CA MET A 371 22.78 -12.78 2.85
C MET A 371 22.46 -14.26 2.96
N GLY A 372 21.29 -14.64 2.45
CA GLY A 372 20.94 -16.06 2.42
C GLY A 372 19.49 -16.33 2.05
N PRO A 373 19.20 -17.60 1.73
CA PRO A 373 17.85 -18.05 1.43
C PRO A 373 17.00 -18.19 2.69
N GLU A 374 15.73 -17.95 2.53
CA GLU A 374 14.68 -18.25 3.50
C GLU A 374 13.57 -19.01 2.79
N ALA A 375 13.02 -20.02 3.44
CA ALA A 375 11.86 -20.76 2.98
C ALA A 375 10.80 -20.80 4.08
N LYS A 376 9.54 -20.64 3.67
CA LYS A 376 8.38 -20.73 4.56
C LYS A 376 7.33 -21.63 3.91
N ILE A 377 6.78 -22.53 4.70
CA ILE A 377 5.69 -23.43 4.33
C ILE A 377 4.52 -23.09 5.24
N GLY A 378 3.36 -22.79 4.66
CA GLY A 378 2.19 -22.40 5.39
C GLY A 378 0.94 -23.19 5.02
N LEU A 379 0.10 -23.42 6.03
CA LEU A 379 -1.23 -23.98 5.91
C LEU A 379 -2.22 -23.01 6.53
N THR A 380 -3.20 -22.60 5.74
CA THR A 380 -4.35 -21.81 6.20
C THR A 380 -5.59 -22.68 6.23
N TRP A 381 -6.31 -22.69 7.35
CA TRP A 381 -7.60 -23.34 7.49
C TRP A 381 -8.69 -22.31 7.77
N ARG A 382 -9.57 -22.09 6.79
CA ARG A 382 -10.68 -21.15 6.88
C ARG A 382 -11.92 -21.78 7.50
N ASN A 383 -12.64 -20.99 8.30
CA ASN A 383 -13.89 -21.39 8.97
C ASN A 383 -13.74 -22.63 9.88
N ALA A 384 -12.61 -22.73 10.57
CA ALA A 384 -12.22 -23.89 11.37
C ALA A 384 -13.24 -24.25 12.46
N LEU A 385 -13.84 -23.24 13.11
CA LEU A 385 -14.81 -23.41 14.21
C LEU A 385 -16.23 -22.98 13.80
N ARG A 386 -16.53 -22.90 12.52
CA ARG A 386 -17.85 -22.52 11.96
C ARG A 386 -18.28 -21.07 12.27
N GLY A 387 -17.34 -20.19 12.58
CA GLY A 387 -17.57 -18.77 12.86
C GLY A 387 -16.79 -17.84 11.95
N ALA A 388 -16.31 -18.35 10.81
CA ALA A 388 -15.38 -17.69 9.87
C ALA A 388 -14.01 -17.40 10.50
N GLU A 389 -13.61 -18.19 11.47
CA GLU A 389 -12.26 -18.13 12.04
C GLU A 389 -11.24 -18.64 11.02
N LYS A 390 -10.07 -18.02 11.01
CA LYS A 390 -8.93 -18.41 10.20
C LYS A 390 -7.81 -18.91 11.09
N ILE A 391 -7.34 -20.11 10.84
CA ILE A 391 -6.17 -20.69 11.51
C ILE A 391 -5.04 -20.74 10.49
N ASP A 392 -3.91 -20.13 10.82
CA ASP A 392 -2.69 -20.19 10.02
C ASP A 392 -1.62 -20.91 10.84
N VAL A 393 -0.92 -21.86 10.22
CA VAL A 393 0.23 -22.57 10.79
C VAL A 393 1.37 -22.50 9.79
N ASN A 394 2.52 -22.01 10.22
CA ASN A 394 3.68 -21.81 9.37
C ASN A 394 4.91 -22.44 9.97
N LEU A 395 5.73 -23.03 9.11
CA LEU A 395 7.10 -23.45 9.40
C LEU A 395 8.03 -22.64 8.51
N HIS A 396 9.11 -22.12 9.09
CA HIS A 396 10.09 -21.36 8.33
C HIS A 396 11.51 -21.74 8.71
N GLY A 397 12.42 -21.57 7.75
CA GLY A 397 13.84 -21.77 7.94
C GLY A 397 14.63 -20.79 7.08
N ALA A 398 15.70 -20.26 7.63
CA ALA A 398 16.62 -19.35 6.95
C ALA A 398 18.06 -19.76 7.22
N TYR A 399 18.89 -19.59 6.22
CA TYR A 399 20.34 -19.71 6.33
C TYR A 399 20.98 -18.42 5.88
N GLU A 400 21.85 -17.85 6.69
CA GLU A 400 22.55 -16.60 6.39
C GLU A 400 24.07 -16.86 6.43
N TRP A 401 24.79 -16.45 5.40
CA TRP A 401 26.25 -16.37 5.40
C TRP A 401 26.73 -14.93 5.41
N GLN A 402 27.89 -14.70 5.95
CA GLN A 402 28.54 -13.39 5.98
C GLN A 402 29.40 -13.18 4.74
N THR A 403 29.24 -12.02 4.08
CA THR A 403 29.90 -11.72 2.81
C THR A 403 31.07 -10.73 2.94
N SER A 404 31.26 -10.11 4.11
CA SER A 404 32.30 -9.10 4.34
C SER A 404 33.06 -9.34 5.64
N GLY A 405 34.40 -9.27 5.58
CA GLY A 405 35.33 -9.42 6.70
C GLY A 405 35.96 -10.80 6.79
N ASP A 406 37.00 -10.95 7.64
CA ASP A 406 37.67 -12.22 7.94
C ASP A 406 36.75 -13.25 8.66
N GLY A 407 35.47 -12.95 8.75
CA GLY A 407 34.47 -13.70 9.50
C GLY A 407 33.68 -14.70 8.68
N SER A 408 34.31 -15.53 7.82
CA SER A 408 33.65 -16.67 7.15
C SER A 408 33.03 -17.67 8.14
N GLU A 409 33.27 -17.50 9.42
CA GLU A 409 32.86 -18.35 10.51
C GLU A 409 31.55 -17.92 11.20
N MET A 410 30.93 -16.79 10.81
CA MET A 410 29.69 -16.30 11.42
C MET A 410 28.41 -16.66 10.65
N ASN A 411 28.40 -17.78 9.97
CA ASN A 411 27.16 -18.30 9.37
C ASN A 411 26.14 -18.57 10.45
N SER A 412 24.86 -18.26 10.16
CA SER A 412 23.77 -18.55 11.08
C SER A 412 22.64 -19.26 10.36
N TYR A 413 21.95 -20.11 11.06
CA TYR A 413 20.68 -20.63 10.60
C TYR A 413 19.60 -20.39 11.64
N GLN A 414 18.44 -20.04 11.14
CA GLN A 414 17.23 -19.80 11.91
C GLN A 414 16.17 -20.76 11.45
N TYR A 415 15.41 -21.33 12.36
CA TYR A 415 14.23 -22.11 12.06
C TYR A 415 13.19 -21.91 13.15
N GLY A 416 11.93 -21.97 12.75
CA GLY A 416 10.85 -21.70 13.66
C GLY A 416 9.50 -22.15 13.14
N ALA A 417 8.52 -22.00 14.02
CA ALA A 417 7.13 -22.24 13.72
C ALA A 417 6.27 -21.13 14.31
N ASP A 418 5.22 -20.77 13.62
CA ASP A 418 4.17 -19.90 14.15
C ASP A 418 2.78 -20.49 13.88
N ALA A 419 1.89 -20.27 14.82
CA ALA A 419 0.48 -20.59 14.68
C ALA A 419 -0.37 -19.41 15.14
N SER A 420 -1.44 -19.13 14.40
CA SER A 420 -2.38 -18.06 14.76
C SER A 420 -3.83 -18.46 14.50
N ILE A 421 -4.73 -17.90 15.30
CA ILE A 421 -6.16 -17.95 15.06
C ILE A 421 -6.72 -16.53 15.04
N GLU A 422 -7.40 -16.19 13.96
CA GLU A 422 -8.07 -14.92 13.78
C GLU A 422 -9.59 -15.10 13.81
N PHE A 423 -10.23 -14.35 14.68
CA PHE A 423 -11.69 -14.31 14.81
C PHE A 423 -12.23 -13.03 14.17
N PRO A 424 -13.19 -13.07 13.24
CA PRO A 424 -13.77 -11.87 12.63
C PRO A 424 -14.77 -11.15 13.57
N ARG A 425 -14.35 -10.89 14.78
CA ARG A 425 -15.09 -10.20 15.83
C ARG A 425 -14.18 -9.85 17.00
N ILE A 426 -14.58 -8.90 17.84
CA ILE A 426 -13.92 -8.65 19.14
C ILE A 426 -14.32 -9.76 20.11
N ILE A 427 -13.34 -10.47 20.67
CA ILE A 427 -13.51 -11.44 21.76
C ILE A 427 -12.73 -10.91 22.96
N ALA A 428 -13.41 -10.18 23.84
CA ALA A 428 -12.84 -9.65 25.06
C ALA A 428 -13.71 -10.02 26.27
N PRO A 429 -13.11 -10.28 27.46
CA PRO A 429 -13.83 -10.78 28.63
C PRO A 429 -15.01 -9.91 29.05
N PHE A 430 -14.92 -8.59 28.84
CA PHE A 430 -15.91 -7.60 29.28
C PHE A 430 -16.76 -7.03 28.15
N VAL A 431 -16.48 -7.40 26.89
CA VAL A 431 -17.23 -6.92 25.72
C VAL A 431 -18.23 -7.99 25.28
N ARG A 432 -19.46 -7.89 25.77
CA ARG A 432 -20.57 -8.68 25.21
C ARG A 432 -21.21 -7.88 24.07
N GLU A 433 -21.33 -8.44 22.89
CA GLU A 433 -22.23 -7.97 21.85
C GLU A 433 -23.68 -8.12 22.34
N SER A 434 -24.13 -7.26 23.24
CA SER A 434 -25.51 -7.29 23.72
C SER A 434 -26.30 -6.19 23.04
N PHE A 435 -27.38 -6.59 22.37
CA PHE A 435 -28.47 -5.69 21.99
C PHE A 435 -29.15 -5.20 23.28
N LYS A 436 -28.64 -4.13 23.89
CA LYS A 436 -29.30 -3.52 25.03
C LYS A 436 -30.55 -2.79 24.52
N ARG A 437 -31.73 -3.17 25.02
CA ARG A 437 -32.92 -2.35 24.91
C ARG A 437 -32.74 -1.15 25.85
N THR A 438 -32.88 0.06 25.32
CA THR A 438 -33.04 1.26 26.16
C THR A 438 -34.34 1.18 26.92
N LYS A 439 -34.46 1.91 28.04
CA LYS A 439 -35.71 2.01 28.85
C LYS A 439 -36.92 2.37 27.97
N ASP A 440 -36.73 3.07 26.89
CA ASP A 440 -37.75 3.48 25.91
C ASP A 440 -38.06 2.43 24.84
N GLY A 441 -37.64 1.18 25.01
CA GLY A 441 -37.92 0.09 24.09
C GLY A 441 -37.09 0.12 22.77
N LYS A 442 -36.28 1.16 22.54
CA LYS A 442 -35.41 1.27 21.37
C LYS A 442 -34.20 0.37 21.55
N VAL A 443 -33.91 -0.45 20.57
CA VAL A 443 -32.71 -1.28 20.54
C VAL A 443 -31.50 -0.38 20.29
N LYS A 444 -30.64 -0.21 21.31
CA LYS A 444 -29.37 0.50 21.15
C LYS A 444 -28.48 -0.39 20.22
N ARG A 445 -28.29 0.07 19.01
CA ARG A 445 -27.44 -0.64 18.04
C ARG A 445 -26.01 -0.72 18.58
N PRO A 446 -25.33 -1.88 18.47
CA PRO A 446 -23.91 -1.94 18.75
C PRO A 446 -23.16 -0.96 17.84
N ARG A 447 -22.01 -0.43 18.29
CA ARG A 447 -21.14 0.41 17.46
C ARG A 447 -20.87 -0.33 16.14
N THR A 448 -21.29 0.26 15.04
CA THR A 448 -20.98 -0.28 13.72
C THR A 448 -19.58 0.14 13.37
N PHE A 449 -18.69 -0.84 13.29
CA PHE A 449 -17.35 -0.60 12.73
C PHE A 449 -17.45 -0.45 11.21
N PHE A 450 -16.56 0.35 10.64
CA PHE A 450 -16.47 0.53 9.19
C PHE A 450 -16.13 -0.79 8.50
N SER A 451 -15.12 -1.51 9.00
CA SER A 451 -14.77 -2.88 8.57
C SER A 451 -15.12 -3.90 9.67
N THR A 452 -15.10 -5.19 9.32
CA THR A 452 -15.25 -6.27 10.32
C THR A 452 -14.09 -6.22 11.30
N PRO A 453 -14.33 -6.02 12.60
CA PRO A 453 -13.25 -6.02 13.58
C PRO A 453 -12.74 -7.44 13.78
N THR A 454 -11.46 -7.59 14.14
CA THR A 454 -10.83 -8.89 14.33
C THR A 454 -10.16 -9.02 15.70
N THR A 455 -10.08 -10.24 16.19
CA THR A 455 -9.25 -10.65 17.33
C THR A 455 -8.27 -11.68 16.83
N LEU A 456 -6.99 -11.43 17.01
CA LEU A 456 -5.89 -12.34 16.66
C LEU A 456 -5.24 -12.87 17.92
N LEU A 457 -5.09 -14.18 17.99
CA LEU A 457 -4.23 -14.88 18.94
C LEU A 457 -3.12 -15.56 18.14
N LYS A 458 -1.87 -15.24 18.44
CA LYS A 458 -0.69 -15.76 17.74
C LYS A 458 0.34 -16.27 18.75
N GLY A 459 0.98 -17.38 18.43
CA GLY A 459 2.16 -17.88 19.12
C GLY A 459 3.25 -18.23 18.12
N SER A 460 4.51 -17.96 18.45
CA SER A 460 5.65 -18.39 17.65
C SER A 460 6.80 -18.86 18.49
N THR A 461 7.65 -19.67 17.87
CA THR A 461 8.91 -20.13 18.44
C THR A 461 9.97 -20.12 17.37
N ASP A 462 11.11 -19.50 17.68
CA ASP A 462 12.25 -19.32 16.78
C ASP A 462 13.53 -19.75 17.46
N ILE A 463 14.37 -20.49 16.75
CA ILE A 463 15.70 -20.87 17.19
C ILE A 463 16.70 -20.24 16.23
N ILE A 464 17.57 -19.39 16.77
CA ILE A 464 18.71 -18.79 16.05
C ILE A 464 19.96 -19.51 16.52
N ASN A 465 20.61 -20.20 15.59
CA ASN A 465 21.85 -20.91 15.88
C ASN A 465 23.01 -20.30 15.09
N ARG A 466 24.04 -19.89 15.83
CA ARG A 466 25.37 -19.51 15.33
C ARG A 466 26.37 -20.52 15.88
N PRO A 467 26.70 -21.58 15.16
CA PRO A 467 27.37 -22.76 15.70
C PRO A 467 28.65 -22.51 16.50
N GLN A 468 29.39 -21.44 16.12
CA GLN A 468 30.65 -21.08 16.78
C GLN A 468 30.49 -20.12 17.97
N TYR A 469 29.29 -19.59 18.21
CA TYR A 469 29.05 -18.58 19.23
C TYR A 469 27.94 -18.99 20.21
N TYR A 470 26.69 -19.13 19.73
CA TYR A 470 25.55 -19.33 20.62
C TYR A 470 24.34 -19.97 19.92
N LYS A 471 23.47 -20.51 20.73
CA LYS A 471 22.12 -20.94 20.34
C LYS A 471 21.10 -20.21 21.20
N MET A 472 20.24 -19.43 20.57
CA MET A 472 19.24 -18.59 21.21
C MET A 472 17.85 -19.07 20.81
N HIS A 473 16.93 -19.08 21.78
CA HIS A 473 15.54 -19.43 21.59
C HIS A 473 14.66 -18.21 21.88
N ILE A 474 13.71 -17.94 21.00
CA ILE A 474 12.76 -16.83 21.14
C ILE A 474 11.35 -17.44 21.07
N VAL A 475 10.55 -17.18 22.10
CA VAL A 475 9.15 -17.56 22.15
C VAL A 475 8.31 -16.30 22.24
N THR A 476 7.28 -16.18 21.38
CA THR A 476 6.34 -15.05 21.43
C THR A 476 4.91 -15.52 21.54
N GLY A 477 4.10 -14.75 22.26
CA GLY A 477 2.65 -14.90 22.31
C GLY A 477 2.00 -13.54 22.18
N GLU A 478 0.96 -13.42 21.37
CA GLU A 478 0.28 -12.15 21.12
C GLU A 478 -1.23 -12.32 21.10
N LEU A 479 -1.92 -11.43 21.79
CA LEU A 479 -3.36 -11.17 21.64
C LEU A 479 -3.53 -9.78 21.11
N SER A 480 -4.20 -9.61 19.95
CA SER A 480 -4.46 -8.28 19.39
C SER A 480 -5.89 -8.13 18.88
N TYR A 481 -6.37 -6.91 18.96
CA TYR A 481 -7.68 -6.47 18.47
C TYR A 481 -7.48 -5.42 17.40
N ARG A 482 -8.11 -5.60 16.23
CA ARG A 482 -8.07 -4.65 15.12
C ARG A 482 -9.48 -4.21 14.79
N TRP A 483 -9.66 -2.91 14.64
CA TRP A 483 -10.93 -2.35 14.17
C TRP A 483 -10.73 -1.05 13.41
N GLN A 484 -11.74 -0.68 12.66
CA GLN A 484 -11.74 0.52 11.84
C GLN A 484 -13.03 1.30 12.14
N THR A 485 -12.90 2.58 12.49
CA THR A 485 -14.03 3.44 12.83
C THR A 485 -14.53 4.27 11.66
N SER A 486 -13.66 4.54 10.69
CA SER A 486 -13.98 5.21 9.42
C SER A 486 -13.06 4.66 8.31
N GLU A 487 -13.28 5.08 7.07
CA GLU A 487 -12.38 4.76 5.96
C GLU A 487 -10.94 5.22 6.24
N GLN A 488 -10.79 6.33 6.95
CA GLN A 488 -9.50 6.97 7.25
C GLN A 488 -8.81 6.42 8.49
N SER A 489 -9.57 5.97 9.52
CA SER A 489 -9.01 5.66 10.82
C SER A 489 -9.01 4.16 11.12
N ARG A 490 -7.84 3.63 11.46
CA ARG A 490 -7.61 2.24 11.87
C ARG A 490 -6.99 2.20 13.26
N HIS A 491 -7.40 1.21 14.03
CA HIS A 491 -6.90 0.99 15.38
C HIS A 491 -6.44 -0.44 15.54
N GLU A 492 -5.30 -0.63 16.18
CA GLU A 492 -4.79 -1.93 16.60
C GLU A 492 -4.42 -1.83 18.09
N PHE A 493 -4.98 -2.71 18.90
CA PHE A 493 -4.71 -2.79 20.33
C PHE A 493 -4.28 -4.20 20.69
N SER A 494 -3.04 -4.36 21.14
CA SER A 494 -2.49 -5.61 21.66
C SER A 494 -2.33 -5.49 23.17
N PRO A 495 -3.32 -5.96 23.94
CA PRO A 495 -3.27 -5.87 25.41
C PRO A 495 -2.20 -6.77 26.00
N LEU A 496 -1.74 -7.76 25.26
CA LEU A 496 -0.72 -8.70 25.70
C LEU A 496 0.11 -9.17 24.53
N THR A 497 1.39 -8.82 24.56
CA THR A 497 2.45 -9.41 23.72
C THR A 497 3.57 -9.86 24.65
N LEU A 498 3.80 -11.14 24.70
CA LEU A 498 4.88 -11.75 25.49
C LEU A 498 6.02 -12.10 24.55
N LYS A 499 7.22 -11.64 24.83
CA LYS A 499 8.44 -12.05 24.13
C LYS A 499 9.44 -12.52 25.15
N TYR A 500 9.78 -13.78 25.05
CA TYR A 500 10.79 -14.42 25.89
C TYR A 500 11.95 -14.86 25.02
N GLN A 501 13.13 -14.33 25.30
CA GLN A 501 14.38 -14.67 24.65
C GLN A 501 15.33 -15.25 25.69
N PHE A 502 15.89 -16.41 25.38
CA PHE A 502 16.88 -17.02 26.26
C PHE A 502 17.95 -17.77 25.48
N MET A 503 19.15 -17.79 26.04
CA MET A 503 20.30 -18.47 25.47
C MET A 503 20.35 -19.91 25.96
N ASN A 504 20.19 -20.85 25.03
CA ASN A 504 20.25 -22.29 25.37
C ASN A 504 21.68 -22.74 25.63
N SER A 505 22.65 -22.24 24.87
CA SER A 505 24.05 -22.61 24.99
C SER A 505 24.94 -21.52 24.32
N HIS A 506 26.15 -21.40 24.82
CA HIS A 506 27.20 -20.58 24.27
C HIS A 506 28.55 -21.30 24.28
N THR A 507 29.47 -20.82 23.50
CA THR A 507 30.81 -21.41 23.36
C THR A 507 31.90 -20.52 23.99
N ALA A 508 33.12 -21.03 24.11
CA ALA A 508 34.27 -20.22 24.56
C ALA A 508 34.54 -19.00 23.68
N ASN A 509 34.30 -19.12 22.36
CA ASN A 509 34.43 -17.98 21.42
C ASN A 509 33.43 -16.85 21.74
N TYR A 510 32.23 -17.19 22.21
CA TYR A 510 31.26 -16.22 22.67
C TYR A 510 31.75 -15.49 23.94
N GLU A 511 32.31 -16.24 24.91
CA GLU A 511 32.85 -15.67 26.14
C GLU A 511 34.06 -14.75 25.87
N GLU A 512 34.93 -15.15 24.95
CA GLU A 512 36.04 -14.32 24.50
C GLU A 512 35.52 -13.05 23.78
N ALA A 513 34.52 -13.18 22.91
CA ALA A 513 33.92 -12.03 22.26
C ALA A 513 33.29 -11.05 23.26
N ILE A 514 32.66 -11.52 24.34
CA ILE A 514 32.11 -10.66 25.40
C ILE A 514 33.22 -9.96 26.17
N LYS A 515 34.34 -10.64 26.48
CA LYS A 515 35.50 -10.00 27.14
C LYS A 515 36.04 -8.85 26.30
N ASN A 516 36.15 -9.03 24.99
CA ASN A 516 36.65 -8.03 24.07
C ASN A 516 35.60 -6.93 23.78
N TYR A 517 34.35 -7.24 23.84
CA TYR A 517 33.21 -6.37 23.52
C TYR A 517 32.05 -6.55 24.53
N PRO A 518 32.16 -5.94 25.74
CA PRO A 518 31.20 -6.15 26.85
C PRO A 518 29.75 -5.83 26.49
N TYR A 519 29.50 -4.92 25.54
CA TYR A 519 28.17 -4.60 25.05
C TYR A 519 27.44 -5.77 24.32
N LEU A 520 28.19 -6.79 23.87
CA LEU A 520 27.56 -8.01 23.35
C LEU A 520 26.75 -8.73 24.43
N ALA A 521 27.23 -8.74 25.67
CA ALA A 521 26.50 -9.36 26.78
C ALA A 521 25.11 -8.73 26.98
N VAL A 522 25.03 -7.40 26.89
CA VAL A 522 23.75 -6.67 27.03
C VAL A 522 22.79 -6.97 25.88
N THR A 523 23.29 -7.13 24.66
CA THR A 523 22.45 -7.39 23.47
C THR A 523 21.96 -8.83 23.37
N MET A 524 22.68 -9.76 24.02
CA MET A 524 22.44 -11.21 23.94
C MET A 524 21.93 -11.80 25.26
N SER A 525 21.64 -10.96 26.26
CA SER A 525 21.11 -11.42 27.53
C SER A 525 19.71 -12.01 27.42
N ASP A 526 19.39 -12.87 28.37
CA ASP A 526 18.05 -13.39 28.55
C ASP A 526 17.14 -12.25 29.00
N TYR A 527 15.99 -12.12 28.37
CA TYR A 527 14.99 -11.16 28.80
C TYR A 527 13.56 -11.59 28.52
N PHE A 528 12.69 -11.06 29.33
CA PHE A 528 11.25 -11.23 29.19
C PHE A 528 10.60 -9.86 29.00
N ILE A 529 9.84 -9.68 27.91
CA ILE A 529 9.19 -8.42 27.57
C ILE A 529 7.68 -8.66 27.50
N PRO A 530 6.95 -8.40 28.59
CA PRO A 530 5.49 -8.37 28.58
C PRO A 530 5.02 -6.98 28.13
N LYS A 531 4.54 -6.84 26.89
CA LYS A 531 4.14 -5.56 26.29
C LYS A 531 2.63 -5.42 26.17
N MET A 532 2.15 -4.20 26.29
CA MET A 532 0.89 -3.72 25.76
C MET A 532 1.16 -2.66 24.71
N ARG A 533 0.48 -2.74 23.55
CA ARG A 533 0.68 -1.84 22.42
C ARG A 533 -0.65 -1.32 21.88
N TYR A 534 -0.68 -0.05 21.56
CA TYR A 534 -1.77 0.57 20.82
C TYR A 534 -1.22 1.34 19.63
N THR A 535 -1.70 1.02 18.43
CA THR A 535 -1.36 1.71 17.20
C THR A 535 -2.60 2.37 16.61
N TYR A 536 -2.50 3.65 16.34
CA TYR A 536 -3.50 4.43 15.63
C TYR A 536 -2.97 4.86 14.28
N THR A 537 -3.69 4.53 13.21
CA THR A 537 -3.36 4.93 11.86
C THR A 537 -4.48 5.81 11.30
N PHE A 538 -4.11 6.97 10.76
CA PHE A 538 -5.02 7.90 10.10
C PHE A 538 -4.49 8.27 8.72
N SER A 539 -5.23 7.91 7.68
CA SER A 539 -4.81 8.12 6.28
C SER A 539 -5.88 8.87 5.51
N SER A 540 -5.45 9.66 4.52
CA SER A 540 -6.39 10.30 3.59
C SER A 540 -7.17 9.27 2.79
N VAL A 541 -8.40 9.60 2.40
CA VAL A 541 -9.18 8.78 1.47
C VAL A 541 -8.51 8.73 0.10
N LYS A 542 -8.79 7.65 -0.64
CA LYS A 542 -8.29 7.48 -2.00
C LYS A 542 -8.76 8.63 -2.89
N GLY A 543 -7.84 9.23 -3.65
CA GLY A 543 -8.12 10.38 -4.52
C GLY A 543 -8.08 11.74 -3.81
N SER A 544 -7.62 11.81 -2.55
CA SER A 544 -7.34 13.08 -1.89
C SER A 544 -6.33 13.92 -2.70
N PRO A 545 -6.55 15.23 -2.87
CA PRO A 545 -5.61 16.11 -3.58
C PRO A 545 -4.25 16.21 -2.90
N HIS A 546 -4.19 16.03 -1.59
CA HIS A 546 -2.95 16.02 -0.80
C HIS A 546 -2.93 14.80 0.11
N PRO A 547 -2.51 13.62 -0.40
CA PRO A 547 -2.49 12.39 0.39
C PRO A 547 -1.57 12.52 1.60
N TYR A 548 -2.03 12.00 2.74
CA TYR A 548 -1.23 11.89 3.96
C TYR A 548 -1.47 10.55 4.64
N HIS A 549 -0.47 10.15 5.40
CA HIS A 549 -0.50 8.97 6.26
C HIS A 549 0.11 9.34 7.61
N TRP A 550 -0.59 9.04 8.69
CA TRP A 550 -0.12 9.26 10.04
C TRP A 550 -0.34 8.00 10.86
N GLU A 551 0.74 7.50 11.43
CA GLU A 551 0.71 6.37 12.34
C GLU A 551 1.36 6.77 13.66
N THR A 552 0.73 6.41 14.78
CA THR A 552 1.30 6.62 16.12
C THR A 552 1.13 5.34 16.92
N THR A 553 2.23 4.87 17.49
CA THR A 553 2.29 3.69 18.32
C THR A 553 2.72 4.07 19.74
N ILE A 554 1.93 3.63 20.71
CA ILE A 554 2.26 3.72 22.13
C ILE A 554 2.42 2.30 22.64
N GLU A 555 3.56 2.03 23.26
CA GLU A 555 3.85 0.75 23.88
C GLU A 555 4.21 0.96 25.35
N GLU A 556 3.78 0.04 26.18
CA GLU A 556 4.27 -0.10 27.54
C GLU A 556 4.76 -1.53 27.77
N SER A 557 5.74 -1.72 28.62
CA SER A 557 6.24 -3.03 29.00
C SER A 557 6.43 -3.10 30.52
N GLY A 558 6.00 -4.24 31.08
CA GLY A 558 6.28 -4.61 32.45
C GLY A 558 5.47 -3.90 33.53
N ASN A 559 4.66 -2.87 33.20
CA ASN A 559 3.91 -2.11 34.22
C ASN A 559 2.82 -2.94 34.89
N ALA A 560 2.07 -3.74 34.11
CA ALA A 560 1.06 -4.65 34.66
C ALA A 560 1.70 -5.71 35.57
N THR A 561 2.88 -6.19 35.19
CA THR A 561 3.66 -7.15 36.00
C THR A 561 4.17 -6.50 37.27
N ALA A 562 4.72 -5.29 37.19
CA ALA A 562 5.21 -4.54 38.33
C ALA A 562 4.07 -4.19 39.33
N LEU A 563 2.87 -3.87 38.82
CA LEU A 563 1.69 -3.63 39.64
C LEU A 563 1.30 -4.91 40.39
N ASN A 564 1.33 -6.06 39.74
CA ASN A 564 1.09 -7.35 40.38
C ASN A 564 2.12 -7.65 41.48
N ASP A 565 3.40 -7.38 41.24
CA ASP A 565 4.47 -7.56 42.22
C ASP A 565 4.28 -6.65 43.45
N VAL A 566 3.91 -5.39 43.23
CA VAL A 566 3.59 -4.43 44.32
C VAL A 566 2.38 -4.89 45.14
N LEU A 567 1.32 -5.31 44.47
CA LEU A 567 0.03 -5.64 45.14
C LEU A 567 0.04 -7.00 45.84
N ILE A 568 0.75 -7.99 45.26
CA ILE A 568 0.70 -9.39 45.74
C ILE A 568 1.97 -9.74 46.54
N GLN A 569 3.15 -9.30 46.06
CA GLN A 569 4.42 -9.66 46.69
C GLN A 569 4.95 -8.58 47.67
N GLY A 570 4.34 -7.38 47.67
CA GLY A 570 4.75 -6.28 48.55
C GLY A 570 6.06 -5.59 48.14
N ASN A 571 6.56 -5.86 46.94
CA ASN A 571 7.79 -5.27 46.40
C ASN A 571 7.59 -3.79 46.11
N GLY A 572 8.61 -2.95 46.29
CA GLY A 572 8.57 -1.54 45.91
C GLY A 572 8.48 -1.37 44.37
N TRP A 573 7.74 -0.35 43.90
CA TRP A 573 7.62 -0.08 42.46
C TRP A 573 8.97 0.07 41.76
N ASN A 574 9.90 0.80 42.37
CA ASN A 574 11.24 1.08 41.85
C ASN A 574 12.30 0.03 42.27
N GLN A 575 11.89 -1.05 42.93
CA GLN A 575 12.81 -2.13 43.28
C GLN A 575 13.35 -2.77 42.02
N LYS A 576 14.67 -2.98 41.94
CA LYS A 576 15.36 -3.67 40.84
C LYS A 576 15.32 -5.18 41.02
N GLU A 577 15.69 -5.89 39.95
CA GLU A 577 15.83 -7.35 39.92
C GLU A 577 14.53 -8.14 40.19
N LYS A 578 13.39 -7.50 39.95
CA LYS A 578 12.10 -8.24 39.97
C LYS A 578 12.05 -9.22 38.79
N THR A 579 11.58 -10.42 39.04
CA THR A 579 11.54 -11.49 38.04
C THR A 579 10.12 -11.98 37.81
N LEU A 580 9.80 -12.34 36.56
CA LEU A 580 8.63 -13.12 36.19
C LEU A 580 9.12 -14.45 35.60
N PHE A 581 8.63 -15.60 36.13
CA PHE A 581 9.12 -16.94 35.78
C PHE A 581 10.65 -17.07 35.93
N LYS A 582 11.22 -16.47 36.97
CA LYS A 582 12.67 -16.44 37.28
C LYS A 582 13.54 -15.64 36.29
N ASN A 583 12.94 -14.89 35.40
CA ASN A 583 13.66 -14.03 34.45
C ASN A 583 13.34 -12.56 34.73
N PRO A 584 14.33 -11.67 34.64
CA PRO A 584 14.09 -10.24 34.76
C PRO A 584 13.19 -9.77 33.60
N TYR A 585 12.19 -8.95 33.92
CA TYR A 585 11.32 -8.36 32.92
C TYR A 585 11.68 -6.90 32.68
N SER A 586 11.58 -6.49 31.42
CA SER A 586 11.83 -5.10 31.01
C SER A 586 10.65 -4.20 31.33
N GLN A 587 10.95 -3.01 31.90
CA GLN A 587 9.93 -2.03 32.25
C GLN A 587 10.24 -0.67 31.55
N TYR A 588 9.38 -0.31 30.59
CA TYR A 588 9.52 0.92 29.81
C TYR A 588 8.19 1.39 29.22
N VAL A 589 8.18 2.65 28.77
CA VAL A 589 7.14 3.21 27.90
C VAL A 589 7.81 3.72 26.63
N ARG A 590 7.20 3.43 25.45
CA ARG A 590 7.67 3.85 24.14
C ARG A 590 6.55 4.54 23.39
N LEU A 591 6.88 5.67 22.79
CA LEU A 591 6.04 6.41 21.85
C LEU A 591 6.81 6.58 20.55
N GLU A 592 6.16 6.23 19.44
CA GLU A 592 6.70 6.48 18.10
C GLU A 592 5.59 7.03 17.21
N THR A 593 5.91 8.04 16.40
CA THR A 593 5.00 8.62 15.43
C THR A 593 5.69 8.71 14.07
N ASP A 594 4.94 8.39 13.04
CA ASP A 594 5.34 8.43 11.64
C ASP A 594 4.30 9.23 10.85
N TYR A 595 4.76 10.25 10.13
CA TYR A 595 3.88 11.12 9.35
C TYR A 595 4.46 11.35 7.97
N THR A 596 3.69 11.00 6.95
CA THR A 596 4.02 11.26 5.54
C THR A 596 2.95 12.13 4.92
N LYS A 597 3.35 13.12 4.13
CA LYS A 597 2.44 13.97 3.34
C LYS A 597 2.99 14.18 1.95
N THR A 598 2.10 14.06 0.96
CA THR A 598 2.40 14.30 -0.45
C THR A 598 1.73 15.57 -0.91
N TRP A 599 2.50 16.43 -1.58
CA TRP A 599 2.03 17.63 -2.27
C TRP A 599 2.26 17.45 -3.77
N PRO A 600 1.24 17.06 -4.54
CA PRO A 600 1.29 17.11 -5.99
C PRO A 600 1.44 18.56 -6.45
N ILE A 601 2.43 18.83 -7.30
CA ILE A 601 2.65 20.14 -7.92
C ILE A 601 1.93 20.16 -9.28
N ASP A 602 2.16 19.11 -10.03
CA ASP A 602 1.50 18.84 -11.30
C ASP A 602 1.35 17.30 -11.44
N SER A 603 0.77 16.83 -12.54
CA SER A 603 0.54 15.41 -12.80
C SER A 603 1.81 14.57 -12.95
N LYS A 604 2.95 15.19 -13.14
CA LYS A 604 4.26 14.51 -13.30
C LYS A 604 5.17 14.75 -12.12
N THR A 605 4.85 15.70 -11.24
CA THR A 605 5.74 16.19 -10.19
C THR A 605 5.06 16.25 -8.84
N GLN A 606 5.71 15.75 -7.83
CA GLN A 606 5.23 15.80 -6.44
C GLN A 606 6.40 16.00 -5.46
N ILE A 607 6.10 16.65 -4.36
CA ILE A 607 6.98 16.72 -3.18
C ILE A 607 6.40 15.81 -2.11
N VAL A 608 7.23 15.03 -1.46
CA VAL A 608 6.84 14.18 -0.34
C VAL A 608 7.68 14.53 0.87
N GLY A 609 7.02 14.86 1.97
CA GLY A 609 7.63 15.08 3.26
C GLY A 609 7.31 13.93 4.20
N HIS A 610 8.31 13.48 4.97
CA HIS A 610 8.18 12.43 5.96
C HIS A 610 8.88 12.84 7.25
N VAL A 611 8.26 12.53 8.39
CA VAL A 611 8.84 12.73 9.73
C VAL A 611 8.56 11.49 10.56
N ASN A 612 9.60 10.91 11.13
CA ASN A 612 9.50 9.85 12.12
C ASN A 612 10.21 10.29 13.41
N ALA A 613 9.51 10.25 14.53
CA ALA A 613 10.02 10.63 15.83
C ALA A 613 9.60 9.60 16.89
N GLY A 614 10.48 9.32 17.83
CA GLY A 614 10.19 8.36 18.89
C GLY A 614 10.97 8.62 20.16
N VAL A 615 10.42 8.16 21.27
CA VAL A 615 11.04 8.15 22.59
C VAL A 615 10.70 6.86 23.31
N ILE A 616 11.69 6.26 23.96
CA ILE A 616 11.53 5.13 24.86
C ILE A 616 12.16 5.52 26.21
N TYR A 617 11.40 5.37 27.28
CA TYR A 617 11.80 5.71 28.64
C TYR A 617 11.71 4.47 29.53
N SER A 618 12.86 4.04 30.07
CA SER A 618 12.96 2.91 30.99
C SER A 618 12.96 3.38 32.44
N PHE A 619 12.32 2.60 33.30
CA PHE A 619 12.18 2.92 34.73
C PHE A 619 11.90 1.64 35.53
N GLY A 620 11.78 1.78 36.86
CA GLY A 620 11.41 0.67 37.74
C GLY A 620 12.44 -0.45 37.70
N ASN A 621 12.06 -1.60 37.13
CA ASN A 621 12.90 -2.80 37.04
C ASN A 621 14.06 -2.69 36.04
N SER A 622 14.01 -1.74 35.13
CA SER A 622 14.99 -1.59 34.06
C SER A 622 15.69 -0.26 34.12
N ASP A 623 17.02 -0.25 34.03
CA ASP A 623 17.82 0.97 33.85
C ASP A 623 17.82 1.41 32.39
N ASP A 624 17.77 0.46 31.48
CA ASP A 624 17.78 0.70 30.04
C ASP A 624 16.76 -0.21 29.30
N ALA A 625 16.39 0.21 28.12
CA ALA A 625 15.50 -0.58 27.26
C ALA A 625 16.27 -1.73 26.58
N PRO A 626 15.62 -2.87 26.35
CA PRO A 626 16.22 -3.94 25.57
C PRO A 626 16.72 -3.45 24.22
N PHE A 627 17.87 -3.93 23.80
CA PHE A 627 18.51 -3.54 22.54
C PHE A 627 17.55 -3.65 21.34
N SER A 628 16.71 -4.67 21.32
CA SER A 628 15.73 -4.90 20.25
C SER A 628 14.63 -3.82 20.16
N GLU A 629 14.41 -3.06 21.24
CA GLU A 629 13.38 -2.05 21.34
C GLU A 629 13.90 -0.62 21.16
N LYS A 630 15.22 -0.42 21.28
CA LYS A 630 15.89 0.88 21.04
C LYS A 630 15.79 1.29 19.57
N PHE A 631 15.79 2.60 19.35
CA PHE A 631 15.78 3.19 18.01
C PHE A 631 17.16 3.19 17.35
N TYR A 632 17.15 3.22 16.03
CA TYR A 632 18.33 3.43 15.20
C TYR A 632 17.97 4.20 13.92
N VAL A 633 18.96 4.75 13.24
CA VAL A 633 18.81 5.47 11.98
C VAL A 633 19.78 4.96 10.91
N GLY A 634 19.61 5.44 9.68
CA GLY A 634 20.37 5.03 8.48
C GLY A 634 19.67 3.95 7.66
N GLY A 635 20.10 3.80 6.42
CA GLY A 635 19.57 2.84 5.46
C GLY A 635 18.52 3.42 4.51
N ALA A 636 18.03 2.57 3.62
CA ALA A 636 17.21 2.92 2.46
C ALA A 636 15.88 3.64 2.78
N ASN A 637 15.33 3.46 3.98
CA ASN A 637 14.05 4.04 4.42
C ASN A 637 14.22 5.01 5.62
N SER A 638 15.41 5.54 5.82
CA SER A 638 15.73 6.48 6.89
C SER A 638 16.62 7.59 6.34
N ILE A 639 17.89 7.71 6.77
CA ILE A 639 18.86 8.65 6.22
C ILE A 639 19.69 7.91 5.17
N ARG A 640 19.35 8.05 3.89
CA ARG A 640 19.88 7.23 2.78
C ARG A 640 21.35 7.41 2.46
N ALA A 641 21.97 8.48 2.94
CA ALA A 641 23.41 8.67 2.80
C ALA A 641 24.25 7.74 3.69
N PHE A 642 23.65 7.15 4.71
CA PHE A 642 24.32 6.38 5.74
C PHE A 642 23.80 4.95 5.82
N THR A 643 24.67 4.01 6.14
CA THR A 643 24.26 2.61 6.34
C THR A 643 23.44 2.46 7.62
N VAL A 644 22.69 1.36 7.72
CA VAL A 644 21.87 1.05 8.91
C VAL A 644 22.76 1.00 10.16
N ARG A 645 22.35 1.71 11.22
CA ARG A 645 23.10 1.78 12.49
C ARG A 645 24.53 2.27 12.32
N SER A 646 24.73 3.38 11.60
CA SER A 646 26.04 4.00 11.43
C SER A 646 26.11 5.43 11.97
N ILE A 647 25.01 5.92 12.55
CA ILE A 647 24.90 7.27 13.12
C ILE A 647 24.30 7.18 14.52
N GLY A 648 24.82 8.00 15.41
CA GLY A 648 24.38 8.16 16.80
C GLY A 648 24.99 7.12 17.77
N PRO A 649 24.60 7.18 19.06
CA PRO A 649 23.76 8.22 19.66
C PRO A 649 24.48 9.59 19.76
N GLY A 650 23.75 10.67 19.48
CA GLY A 650 24.28 12.02 19.51
C GLY A 650 25.50 12.20 18.62
N ALA A 651 26.60 12.73 19.17
CA ALA A 651 27.88 12.91 18.48
C ALA A 651 28.90 11.77 18.76
N PHE A 652 28.44 10.63 19.25
CA PHE A 652 29.27 9.47 19.56
C PHE A 652 30.03 8.94 18.35
N VAL A 653 31.34 8.72 18.52
CA VAL A 653 32.21 8.06 17.54
C VAL A 653 32.57 6.67 18.06
N PRO A 654 32.16 5.59 17.38
CA PRO A 654 32.52 4.25 17.83
C PRO A 654 34.04 4.05 17.82
N ALA A 655 34.60 3.64 18.94
CA ALA A 655 36.03 3.30 19.03
C ALA A 655 36.29 1.95 18.34
N GLY A 656 37.14 1.97 17.32
CA GLY A 656 37.85 0.82 16.73
C GLY A 656 37.02 -0.38 16.28
N GLY A 657 37.29 -0.90 15.09
CA GLY A 657 36.78 -2.18 14.57
C GLY A 657 35.37 -2.16 14.04
N LYS A 658 35.22 -2.25 12.72
CA LYS A 658 33.95 -2.18 11.99
C LYS A 658 32.97 -3.33 12.29
N GLN A 659 33.39 -4.39 12.95
CA GLN A 659 32.65 -5.64 13.05
C GLN A 659 31.42 -5.57 13.98
N PHE A 660 31.47 -4.78 15.04
CA PHE A 660 30.40 -4.69 16.05
C PHE A 660 29.94 -3.27 16.39
N SER A 661 30.46 -2.25 15.67
CA SER A 661 30.11 -0.84 15.92
C SER A 661 28.61 -0.55 15.87
N TYR A 662 27.87 -1.29 15.06
CA TYR A 662 26.41 -1.16 14.93
C TYR A 662 25.64 -1.48 16.22
N LEU A 663 26.25 -2.16 17.18
CA LEU A 663 25.59 -2.53 18.45
C LEU A 663 25.51 -1.35 19.42
N THR A 664 26.42 -0.41 19.33
CA THR A 664 26.41 0.79 20.17
C THR A 664 25.66 1.96 19.53
N GLN A 665 25.34 1.86 18.22
CA GLN A 665 24.70 2.93 17.46
C GLN A 665 23.17 2.79 17.47
N ASN A 666 22.60 2.95 18.63
CA ASN A 666 21.18 3.01 18.92
C ASN A 666 20.91 4.04 20.03
N GLY A 667 19.67 4.44 20.22
CA GLY A 667 19.31 5.42 21.23
C GLY A 667 17.86 5.27 21.71
N GLN A 668 17.56 6.01 22.76
CA GLN A 668 16.23 6.04 23.35
C GLN A 668 15.34 7.15 22.77
N ILE A 669 15.92 8.13 22.09
CA ILE A 669 15.22 9.19 21.38
C ILE A 669 15.61 9.09 19.91
N LYS A 670 14.65 9.26 19.01
CA LYS A 670 14.82 9.21 17.55
C LYS A 670 14.17 10.40 16.91
N PHE A 671 14.84 10.95 15.91
CA PHE A 671 14.25 11.90 14.99
C PHE A 671 14.78 11.66 13.57
N VAL A 672 13.88 11.58 12.60
CA VAL A 672 14.19 11.49 11.16
C VAL A 672 13.23 12.40 10.42
N ALA A 673 13.75 13.17 9.49
CA ALA A 673 12.99 14.00 8.57
C ALA A 673 13.54 13.82 7.15
N ASN A 674 12.63 13.63 6.21
CA ASN A 674 12.96 13.41 4.81
C ASN A 674 12.11 14.34 3.94
N LEU A 675 12.71 14.90 2.92
CA LEU A 675 12.04 15.65 1.87
C LEU A 675 12.46 15.08 0.53
N GLU A 676 11.49 14.68 -0.29
CA GLU A 676 11.76 14.06 -1.59
C GLU A 676 10.96 14.74 -2.69
N TYR A 677 11.65 15.28 -3.68
CA TYR A 677 11.09 15.73 -4.95
C TYR A 677 11.06 14.56 -5.91
N ARG A 678 9.88 14.21 -6.44
CA ARG A 678 9.66 13.12 -7.39
C ARG A 678 9.11 13.69 -8.68
N ARG A 679 9.70 13.31 -9.81
CA ARG A 679 9.22 13.71 -11.14
C ARG A 679 9.21 12.53 -12.10
N ARG A 680 8.10 12.38 -12.80
CA ARG A 680 8.01 11.44 -13.92
C ARG A 680 8.90 11.93 -15.05
N LEU A 681 9.87 11.12 -15.45
CA LEU A 681 10.80 11.43 -16.53
C LEU A 681 10.19 11.06 -17.87
N PHE A 682 9.85 9.79 -18.04
CA PHE A 682 9.15 9.26 -19.21
C PHE A 682 8.62 7.85 -18.92
N GLY A 683 7.49 7.49 -19.55
CA GLY A 683 6.85 6.18 -19.34
C GLY A 683 6.62 5.89 -17.86
N SER A 684 7.10 4.76 -17.40
CA SER A 684 7.04 4.31 -15.99
C SER A 684 8.29 4.66 -15.18
N LEU A 685 9.20 5.51 -15.71
CA LEU A 685 10.41 5.92 -15.01
C LEU A 685 10.24 7.27 -14.34
N TYR A 686 10.57 7.32 -13.05
CA TYR A 686 10.56 8.53 -12.22
C TYR A 686 11.98 8.82 -11.72
N GLY A 687 12.37 10.08 -11.72
CA GLY A 687 13.52 10.61 -11.03
C GLY A 687 13.14 11.15 -9.66
N ALA A 688 14.04 11.05 -8.71
CA ALA A 688 13.90 11.67 -7.40
C ALA A 688 15.16 12.37 -6.97
N ALA A 689 15.02 13.47 -6.25
CA ALA A 689 16.06 14.13 -5.49
C ALA A 689 15.58 14.26 -4.05
N PHE A 690 16.47 14.03 -3.10
CA PHE A 690 16.07 13.99 -1.70
C PHE A 690 17.04 14.65 -0.76
N LEU A 691 16.53 15.09 0.38
CA LEU A 691 17.25 15.59 1.53
C LEU A 691 16.76 14.83 2.76
N ASP A 692 17.68 14.18 3.47
CA ASP A 692 17.42 13.40 4.66
C ASP A 692 18.18 13.99 5.83
N ALA A 693 17.54 14.02 7.01
CA ALA A 693 18.18 14.43 8.26
C ALA A 693 17.70 13.55 9.42
N GLY A 694 18.55 13.27 10.37
CA GLY A 694 18.12 12.54 11.56
C GLY A 694 19.28 12.08 12.44
N ASN A 695 18.90 11.58 13.62
CA ASN A 695 19.82 10.96 14.59
C ASN A 695 19.03 10.18 15.64
N VAL A 696 19.75 9.48 16.49
CA VAL A 696 19.27 8.95 17.76
C VAL A 696 20.07 9.53 18.91
N TRP A 697 19.49 9.56 20.10
CA TRP A 697 20.14 10.06 21.32
C TRP A 697 19.75 9.20 22.50
N ASN A 698 20.56 9.25 23.54
CA ASN A 698 20.20 8.77 24.86
C ASN A 698 19.60 9.90 25.70
N TYR A 699 18.79 9.58 26.68
CA TYR A 699 18.33 10.57 27.66
C TYR A 699 19.24 10.60 28.91
N GLN A 700 20.03 9.54 29.13
CA GLN A 700 21.03 9.43 30.20
C GLN A 700 22.41 9.11 29.62
N ASN A 701 23.46 9.42 30.37
CA ASN A 701 24.85 9.18 29.96
C ASN A 701 25.25 7.72 30.19
N GLU A 702 24.75 6.80 29.39
CA GLU A 702 25.03 5.35 29.51
C GLU A 702 26.41 4.95 29.02
N LEU A 703 26.97 5.71 28.10
CA LEU A 703 28.29 5.42 27.50
C LEU A 703 29.45 6.21 28.15
N ASN A 704 29.22 6.88 29.28
CA ASN A 704 30.16 7.83 29.90
C ASN A 704 30.64 8.90 28.94
N ASP A 705 29.78 9.31 28.00
CA ASP A 705 30.03 10.33 27.00
C ASP A 705 28.82 11.28 26.93
N ASP A 706 28.99 12.50 27.42
CA ASP A 706 27.92 13.51 27.46
C ASP A 706 27.43 13.94 26.09
N GLU A 707 28.17 13.72 25.03
CA GLU A 707 27.79 14.01 23.64
C GLU A 707 26.74 13.04 23.10
N THR A 708 26.49 11.92 23.77
CA THR A 708 25.45 10.98 23.44
C THR A 708 24.07 11.42 23.89
N VAL A 709 24.00 12.33 24.87
CA VAL A 709 22.76 12.72 25.55
C VAL A 709 22.03 13.81 24.77
N PHE A 710 20.73 13.66 24.64
CA PHE A 710 19.88 14.66 23.97
C PHE A 710 19.91 16.00 24.71
N ARG A 711 20.31 17.06 24.02
CA ARG A 711 20.26 18.44 24.49
C ARG A 711 19.70 19.32 23.38
N THR A 712 18.61 20.05 23.68
CA THR A 712 17.94 20.91 22.68
C THR A 712 18.86 21.90 21.98
N LYS A 713 19.87 22.46 22.72
CA LYS A 713 20.87 23.39 22.18
C LYS A 713 21.76 22.75 21.11
N ASN A 714 21.97 21.42 21.15
CA ASN A 714 22.84 20.69 20.25
C ASN A 714 22.07 20.00 19.13
N PHE A 715 20.73 20.02 19.16
CA PHE A 715 19.86 19.26 18.26
C PHE A 715 20.27 19.40 16.79
N PHE A 716 20.32 20.62 16.26
CA PHE A 716 20.66 20.85 14.86
C PHE A 716 22.12 20.50 14.50
N LYS A 717 23.04 20.63 15.44
CA LYS A 717 24.45 20.25 15.23
C LYS A 717 24.63 18.74 15.18
N GLN A 718 23.80 18.01 15.90
CA GLN A 718 23.86 16.56 15.99
C GLN A 718 22.98 15.85 14.98
N LEU A 719 22.26 16.55 14.09
CA LEU A 719 21.54 15.91 12.99
C LEU A 719 22.52 15.50 11.89
N ALA A 720 22.68 14.21 11.66
CA ALA A 720 23.32 13.74 10.44
C ALA A 720 22.46 14.14 9.25
N THR A 721 23.07 14.72 8.22
CA THR A 721 22.32 15.13 7.01
C THR A 721 22.93 14.54 5.76
N GLY A 722 22.07 14.21 4.81
CA GLY A 722 22.47 13.66 3.52
C GLY A 722 21.50 14.06 2.43
N THR A 723 21.98 14.04 1.20
CA THR A 723 21.21 14.28 -0.01
C THR A 723 21.45 13.17 -1.02
N GLY A 724 20.73 13.14 -2.09
CA GLY A 724 20.97 12.17 -3.14
C GLY A 724 19.98 12.23 -4.28
N LEU A 725 20.24 11.34 -5.22
CA LEU A 725 19.41 11.14 -6.41
C LEU A 725 18.91 9.71 -6.43
N GLY A 726 17.74 9.53 -7.00
CA GLY A 726 17.16 8.21 -7.13
C GLY A 726 16.37 8.01 -8.41
N LEU A 727 16.27 6.76 -8.83
CA LEU A 727 15.43 6.31 -9.91
C LEU A 727 14.36 5.36 -9.37
N ARG A 728 13.15 5.49 -9.90
CA ARG A 728 11.99 4.64 -9.59
C ARG A 728 11.45 4.09 -10.89
N TYR A 729 11.31 2.79 -10.97
CA TYR A 729 10.67 2.14 -12.12
C TYR A 729 9.38 1.48 -11.66
N ASP A 730 8.25 2.06 -12.07
CA ASP A 730 6.92 1.62 -11.70
C ASP A 730 6.43 0.54 -12.67
N LEU A 731 6.23 -0.66 -12.16
CA LEU A 731 5.71 -1.82 -12.88
C LEU A 731 4.20 -2.03 -12.63
N GLU A 732 3.48 -1.03 -12.08
CA GLU A 732 2.08 -1.08 -11.63
C GLU A 732 1.86 -1.94 -10.38
N PHE A 733 2.40 -3.15 -10.33
CA PHE A 733 2.31 -4.06 -9.17
C PHE A 733 3.54 -3.99 -8.26
N LEU A 734 4.62 -3.37 -8.71
CA LEU A 734 5.89 -3.29 -8.00
C LEU A 734 6.67 -2.05 -8.46
N ILE A 735 7.28 -1.34 -7.50
CA ILE A 735 8.19 -0.23 -7.79
C ILE A 735 9.61 -0.68 -7.47
N LEU A 736 10.49 -0.68 -8.48
CA LEU A 736 11.92 -0.88 -8.27
C LEU A 736 12.58 0.48 -8.04
N ARG A 737 13.40 0.55 -7.01
CA ARG A 737 14.04 1.78 -6.56
C ARG A 737 15.56 1.62 -6.46
N ILE A 738 16.28 2.60 -7.00
CA ILE A 738 17.72 2.76 -6.85
C ILE A 738 17.96 4.15 -6.30
N ASP A 739 18.55 4.25 -5.11
CA ASP A 739 18.92 5.51 -4.46
C ASP A 739 20.43 5.59 -4.28
N TRP A 740 21.02 6.71 -4.66
CA TRP A 740 22.39 7.03 -4.41
C TRP A 740 22.48 8.25 -3.50
N GLY A 741 22.80 7.99 -2.24
CA GLY A 741 22.87 8.99 -1.18
C GLY A 741 24.29 9.45 -0.89
N PHE A 742 24.43 10.72 -0.51
CA PHE A 742 25.67 11.39 -0.18
C PHE A 742 25.55 12.08 1.16
N GLY A 743 26.48 11.80 2.08
CA GLY A 743 26.57 12.52 3.34
C GLY A 743 26.95 13.98 3.13
N LEU A 744 26.27 14.88 3.85
CA LEU A 744 26.59 16.29 3.93
C LEU A 744 27.22 16.64 5.28
N HIS A 745 26.68 16.07 6.35
CA HIS A 745 27.10 16.32 7.72
C HIS A 745 26.99 15.05 8.56
N VAL A 746 28.00 14.82 9.38
CA VAL A 746 28.02 13.86 10.49
C VAL A 746 28.01 14.56 11.84
N PRO A 747 27.36 13.99 12.88
CA PRO A 747 27.13 14.67 14.15
C PRO A 747 28.36 14.80 15.03
N TYR A 748 29.49 14.20 14.67
CA TYR A 748 30.74 14.18 15.41
C TYR A 748 31.82 15.00 14.71
N GLU A 749 32.88 15.36 15.46
CA GLU A 749 33.99 16.11 14.92
C GLU A 749 34.81 15.29 13.91
N THR A 750 35.23 15.95 12.85
CA THR A 750 36.10 15.40 11.81
C THR A 750 37.29 16.33 11.59
N SER A 751 38.26 15.96 10.77
CA SER A 751 39.38 16.84 10.41
C SER A 751 38.94 18.09 9.63
N LYS A 752 37.72 18.11 9.09
CA LYS A 752 37.14 19.21 8.33
C LYS A 752 36.25 20.09 9.22
N SER A 753 36.58 21.35 9.31
CA SER A 753 35.80 22.34 10.07
C SER A 753 34.53 22.78 9.33
N GLY A 754 33.53 23.24 10.08
CA GLY A 754 32.26 23.77 9.57
C GLY A 754 31.14 22.72 9.53
N TYR A 755 29.94 23.14 9.09
CA TYR A 755 28.75 22.26 9.07
C TYR A 755 28.91 21.09 8.09
N PHE A 756 29.44 21.34 6.88
CA PHE A 756 29.69 20.28 5.89
C PHE A 756 31.01 19.59 6.16
N ASN A 757 31.05 18.74 7.17
CA ASN A 757 32.26 18.16 7.76
C ASN A 757 32.65 16.79 7.19
N ILE A 758 32.10 16.36 6.07
CA ILE A 758 32.48 15.10 5.40
C ILE A 758 33.90 15.26 4.80
N GLU A 759 34.81 14.40 5.19
CA GLU A 759 36.23 14.47 4.79
C GLU A 759 36.44 14.06 3.34
N ARG A 760 35.93 12.91 2.97
CA ARG A 760 36.06 12.36 1.61
C ARG A 760 34.71 11.82 1.12
N PHE A 761 34.37 12.17 -0.10
CA PHE A 761 33.13 11.72 -0.77
C PHE A 761 32.97 10.20 -0.77
N LYS A 762 34.02 9.44 -1.05
CA LYS A 762 33.96 7.97 -1.14
C LYS A 762 33.74 7.26 0.20
N ASP A 763 33.89 7.97 1.32
CA ASP A 763 33.72 7.41 2.65
C ASP A 763 32.25 7.53 3.14
N MET A 764 31.48 8.45 2.53
CA MET A 764 30.12 8.80 2.94
C MET A 764 29.14 8.82 1.78
N HIS A 765 29.13 7.76 0.98
CA HIS A 765 28.08 7.52 -0.01
C HIS A 765 27.50 6.11 0.16
N SER A 766 26.24 5.97 -0.16
CA SER A 766 25.54 4.71 -0.07
C SER A 766 24.65 4.50 -1.30
N LEU A 767 24.70 3.31 -1.88
CA LEU A 767 23.82 2.89 -2.97
C LEU A 767 22.82 1.86 -2.43
N HIS A 768 21.55 2.18 -2.56
CA HIS A 768 20.45 1.31 -2.12
C HIS A 768 19.66 0.80 -3.30
N LEU A 769 19.44 -0.52 -3.34
CA LEU A 769 18.44 -1.17 -4.17
C LEU A 769 17.28 -1.54 -3.26
N ALA A 770 16.07 -1.13 -3.60
CA ALA A 770 14.91 -1.38 -2.76
C ALA A 770 13.64 -1.57 -3.59
N ILE A 771 12.60 -2.06 -2.94
CA ILE A 771 11.27 -2.25 -3.49
C ILE A 771 10.31 -1.30 -2.79
N GLY A 772 9.47 -0.61 -3.55
CA GLY A 772 8.53 0.40 -3.04
C GLY A 772 9.14 1.78 -2.83
N TYR A 773 8.32 2.71 -2.36
CA TYR A 773 8.77 4.04 -1.92
C TYR A 773 9.44 3.95 -0.55
N PRO A 774 10.31 4.91 -0.18
CA PRO A 774 11.01 4.88 1.13
C PRO A 774 10.07 5.17 2.32
N PHE A 775 8.99 5.87 2.08
CA PHE A 775 7.95 6.26 3.04
C PHE A 775 6.66 6.62 2.32
#